data_5319de1cf38c82828a7d10c38080c7c3
#
_entry.id   5319de1cf38c82828a7d10c38080c7c3
#
_cell.length_a   1.000
_cell.length_b   1.000
_cell.length_c   1.000
_cell.angle_alpha   90.00
_cell.angle_beta   90.00
_cell.angle_gamma   90.00
#
_symmetry.space_group_name_H-M   'P 1'
#
loop_
_entity.id
_entity.type
_entity.pdbx_description
1 polymer ?
#
loop_
_entity_poly.entity_id
_entity_poly.type
_entity_poly.pdbx_seq_one_letter_code
_entity_poly.pdbx_strand_id
1 'polypeptide(L)'
;MSDNDLPDIPSFEELGLSPEEVAELEKELQNEGSGDEGDASPADVSASGKGAASGSDGPAPAPKADAASAAAKGMKSGKAKKAAKPPKAKRTRKPGTAEEPGEARESPPRPSLPAPMGGLRGPISFVFLVALAWASGANRALPSPVAESAPDSVFSSARAMQHVEAIASTAHPPGSPAHDRARAYLVTELRRLGLEPSVQTTTSIVGRGTFVRAATVRNVLARMPGTASGPAVLVTAHYDGRGIAKGAGDDASGVATILETMRALRTGAPLTNDLIVLLTDGEELGLLGARAFVDEHPWMDDVGLVISIEMRGGGGPSIMFETGANSGWVVQQYKQADPYPVATSLAFEIYRRMPNDTDFTPFKEAGKQGLNFAGIGRAPVYHQVYDSPENLSPATLQHHGSHALAALRHFGMADLSAVDGPDPVYFSVPVLGLVVYPAWWVWVLAVVCVVLWLVSVAVVRARGGRWAGLFAGLLGGAGTIAGAAAAGHFLFSLRSSAHPEFGALQGSAFHSEGWYVLSLVFAGFLLGALVFGALRRWFTLGELSVGSLFIPLAGMVAATALIPLGAMILQWPFLGAVIGALAVGWFTKEGRVGSITWLILLASAVPATVMLAPVLELLWLSMSLRLGLGLGVLVALSAILVLPLLDVMRAEPNRWWF
;
A
#
# COMPACT_ATOMS: atom_id res chain seq x y z
N MET A 1 15.21 1.62 -34.27
CA MET A 1 16.12 2.74 -34.08
C MET A 1 17.51 2.14 -34.18
N SER A 2 18.28 2.62 -35.12
CA SER A 2 19.61 2.11 -35.43
C SER A 2 20.63 2.55 -34.36
N ASP A 3 21.69 1.74 -34.19
CA ASP A 3 22.76 1.89 -33.17
C ASP A 3 23.62 3.18 -33.22
N ASN A 4 23.09 4.27 -33.73
CA ASN A 4 23.84 5.50 -33.99
C ASN A 4 23.35 6.75 -33.24
N ASP A 5 22.45 6.63 -32.24
CA ASP A 5 21.91 7.80 -31.51
C ASP A 5 22.30 7.84 -30.02
N LEU A 6 23.45 7.31 -29.65
CA LEU A 6 24.05 7.62 -28.35
C LEU A 6 24.84 8.92 -28.48
N PRO A 7 24.65 9.90 -27.57
CA PRO A 7 25.50 11.09 -27.56
C PRO A 7 26.94 10.67 -27.30
N ASP A 8 27.87 11.22 -28.07
CA ASP A 8 29.30 10.99 -27.92
C ASP A 8 29.72 11.29 -26.48
N ILE A 9 30.35 10.31 -25.84
CA ILE A 9 30.96 10.52 -24.52
C ILE A 9 32.14 11.49 -24.75
N PRO A 10 32.18 12.65 -24.05
CA PRO A 10 33.26 13.61 -24.23
C PRO A 10 34.62 12.95 -23.96
N SER A 11 35.57 13.21 -24.82
CA SER A 11 36.94 12.71 -24.68
C SER A 11 37.61 13.31 -23.42
N PHE A 12 38.59 12.64 -22.86
CA PHE A 12 39.32 13.13 -21.68
C PHE A 12 39.97 14.52 -21.91
N GLU A 13 40.31 14.86 -23.14
CA GLU A 13 40.79 16.20 -23.51
C GLU A 13 39.67 17.27 -23.41
N GLU A 14 38.46 16.92 -23.76
CA GLU A 14 37.29 17.83 -23.63
C GLU A 14 36.88 18.02 -22.16
N LEU A 15 37.27 17.12 -21.27
CA LEU A 15 37.07 17.24 -19.82
C LEU A 15 38.15 18.06 -19.14
N GLY A 16 39.21 18.53 -19.89
CA GLY A 16 40.28 19.37 -19.39
C GLY A 16 41.29 18.64 -18.49
N LEU A 17 41.35 17.32 -18.57
CA LEU A 17 42.31 16.49 -17.83
C LEU A 17 43.66 16.47 -18.56
N SER A 18 44.74 16.62 -17.80
CA SER A 18 46.10 16.50 -18.35
C SER A 18 46.46 15.03 -18.63
N PRO A 19 47.39 14.75 -19.55
CA PRO A 19 47.85 13.38 -19.83
C PRO A 19 48.37 12.61 -18.61
N GLU A 20 48.88 13.31 -17.60
CA GLU A 20 49.33 12.70 -16.34
C GLU A 20 48.15 12.28 -15.44
N GLU A 21 47.11 13.11 -15.37
CA GLU A 21 45.87 12.79 -14.62
C GLU A 21 45.11 11.62 -15.26
N VAL A 22 45.08 11.56 -16.59
CA VAL A 22 44.47 10.43 -17.33
C VAL A 22 45.22 9.13 -17.05
N ALA A 23 46.57 9.15 -17.04
CA ALA A 23 47.38 7.97 -16.77
C ALA A 23 47.25 7.48 -15.33
N GLU A 24 47.02 8.38 -14.37
CA GLU A 24 46.79 8.04 -12.96
C GLU A 24 45.39 7.41 -12.75
N LEU A 25 44.37 7.95 -13.42
CA LEU A 25 43.00 7.41 -13.41
C LEU A 25 42.93 6.01 -14.06
N GLU A 26 43.63 5.81 -15.19
CA GLU A 26 43.70 4.50 -15.84
C GLU A 26 44.41 3.46 -14.97
N LYS A 27 45.38 3.88 -14.18
CA LYS A 27 46.12 3.00 -13.25
C LYS A 27 45.26 2.64 -12.03
N GLU A 28 44.43 3.55 -11.52
CA GLU A 28 43.46 3.27 -10.46
C GLU A 28 42.38 2.30 -10.96
N LEU A 29 41.81 2.51 -12.14
CA LEU A 29 40.81 1.62 -12.73
C LEU A 29 41.32 0.22 -13.04
N GLN A 30 42.63 0.06 -13.39
CA GLN A 30 43.25 -1.23 -13.57
C GLN A 30 43.52 -1.95 -12.24
N ASN A 31 43.77 -1.23 -11.16
CA ASN A 31 43.93 -1.81 -9.82
C ASN A 31 42.61 -2.26 -9.18
N GLU A 32 41.50 -1.60 -9.46
CA GLU A 32 40.18 -2.03 -8.98
C GLU A 32 39.64 -3.27 -9.73
N GLY A 33 40.12 -3.51 -10.96
CA GLY A 33 39.75 -4.67 -11.78
C GLY A 33 40.50 -5.98 -11.47
N SER A 34 41.50 -5.97 -10.59
CA SER A 34 42.35 -7.14 -10.28
C SER A 34 42.23 -7.65 -8.83
N GLY A 35 41.20 -7.34 -8.13
CA GLY A 35 40.87 -7.83 -6.76
C GLY A 35 40.14 -9.16 -6.80
N ASP A 36 40.91 -10.17 -6.95
CA ASP A 36 41.03 -11.49 -6.30
C ASP A 36 39.75 -12.21 -5.86
N GLU A 37 39.40 -13.26 -6.60
CA GLU A 37 38.66 -14.43 -6.12
C GLU A 37 39.64 -15.30 -5.28
N GLY A 38 39.61 -15.17 -3.97
CA GLY A 38 40.45 -15.92 -3.01
C GLY A 38 39.61 -16.45 -1.84
N ASP A 39 39.30 -17.73 -1.93
CA ASP A 39 38.87 -18.64 -0.88
C ASP A 39 39.74 -18.53 0.39
N ALA A 40 39.18 -18.26 1.57
CA ALA A 40 39.86 -18.41 2.85
C ALA A 40 38.90 -18.81 3.98
N SER A 41 39.01 -20.07 4.35
CA SER A 41 38.53 -20.70 5.58
C SER A 41 39.26 -20.13 6.82
N PRO A 42 38.61 -20.09 8.00
CA PRO A 42 39.18 -19.47 9.20
C PRO A 42 40.07 -20.43 10.00
N ALA A 43 41.24 -19.97 10.40
CA ALA A 43 42.06 -20.61 11.42
C ALA A 43 42.45 -19.62 12.52
N ASP A 44 42.16 -20.04 13.75
CA ASP A 44 42.76 -19.79 15.05
C ASP A 44 43.74 -18.62 15.28
N VAL A 45 43.40 -17.74 16.21
CA VAL A 45 44.35 -17.21 17.19
C VAL A 45 43.72 -17.18 18.59
N SER A 46 44.36 -17.91 19.47
CA SER A 46 44.08 -18.08 20.89
C SER A 46 44.74 -17.01 21.77
N ALA A 47 44.08 -16.73 22.88
CA ALA A 47 44.55 -16.53 24.24
C ALA A 47 45.19 -15.21 24.67
N SER A 48 44.63 -14.48 25.57
CA SER A 48 44.87 -14.37 27.02
C SER A 48 44.31 -13.02 27.51
N GLY A 49 43.70 -12.87 28.60
CA GLY A 49 43.67 -13.31 29.90
C GLY A 49 42.69 -12.53 30.80
N LYS A 50 42.13 -13.25 31.69
CA LYS A 50 41.74 -12.97 33.09
C LYS A 50 40.86 -11.75 33.48
N GLY A 51 39.67 -12.07 33.99
CA GLY A 51 39.32 -11.77 35.35
C GLY A 51 37.86 -11.64 35.69
N ALA A 52 37.33 -12.65 36.42
CA ALA A 52 36.36 -12.64 37.52
C ALA A 52 34.92 -12.13 37.25
N ALA A 53 33.93 -12.97 37.24
CA ALA A 53 33.19 -13.70 38.28
C ALA A 53 31.82 -13.14 38.58
N SER A 54 30.89 -14.02 38.56
CA SER A 54 29.60 -14.28 39.23
C SER A 54 28.40 -14.06 38.32
N GLY A 55 27.65 -15.05 37.99
CA GLY A 55 26.84 -16.06 38.67
C GLY A 55 25.40 -15.80 38.32
N SER A 56 24.71 -16.65 37.70
CA SER A 56 23.85 -17.75 38.02
C SER A 56 22.80 -18.04 36.94
N ASP A 57 22.74 -19.31 36.65
CA ASP A 57 21.58 -20.13 36.27
C ASP A 57 20.77 -19.88 35.01
N GLY A 58 21.12 -20.73 33.99
CA GLY A 58 20.19 -21.15 32.95
C GLY A 58 19.55 -22.51 33.25
N PRO A 59 18.70 -23.01 32.41
CA PRO A 59 18.90 -24.39 31.97
C PRO A 59 18.94 -24.58 30.45
N ALA A 60 19.68 -25.62 30.09
CA ALA A 60 20.16 -26.03 28.80
C ALA A 60 19.16 -26.82 27.93
N PRO A 61 19.54 -27.15 26.69
CA PRO A 61 18.64 -27.49 25.60
C PRO A 61 18.48 -28.99 25.32
N ALA A 62 17.47 -29.37 24.56
CA ALA A 62 17.19 -30.71 24.08
C ALA A 62 18.06 -31.10 22.87
N PRO A 63 18.33 -32.38 22.67
CA PRO A 63 19.28 -32.89 21.72
C PRO A 63 18.73 -33.19 20.33
N LYS A 64 19.64 -33.14 19.37
CA LYS A 64 19.52 -33.56 17.97
C LYS A 64 19.46 -35.09 17.87
N ALA A 65 18.71 -35.60 16.89
CA ALA A 65 18.88 -36.97 16.40
C ALA A 65 19.27 -36.97 14.94
N ASP A 66 20.34 -37.67 14.66
CA ASP A 66 20.99 -37.83 13.37
C ASP A 66 20.34 -38.87 12.47
N ALA A 67 20.59 -38.70 11.19
CA ALA A 67 20.30 -39.61 10.09
C ALA A 67 21.34 -40.74 9.94
N ALA A 68 20.94 -41.86 9.34
CA ALA A 68 21.73 -42.67 8.40
C ALA A 68 20.86 -43.81 7.89
N SER A 69 20.56 -43.88 6.61
CA SER A 69 21.31 -44.49 5.48
C SER A 69 21.48 -46.02 5.51
N ALA A 70 21.03 -46.59 4.44
CA ALA A 70 21.56 -47.67 3.62
C ALA A 70 20.77 -48.99 3.56
N ALA A 71 20.13 -49.19 2.47
CA ALA A 71 20.51 -50.12 1.38
C ALA A 71 20.28 -51.65 1.56
N ALA A 72 19.47 -52.12 0.64
CA ALA A 72 19.72 -53.20 -0.31
C ALA A 72 19.13 -54.62 -0.07
N LYS A 73 18.45 -55.04 -1.14
CA LYS A 73 18.39 -56.40 -1.74
C LYS A 73 17.72 -57.55 -0.93
N GLY A 74 16.68 -58.16 -1.40
CA GLY A 74 16.56 -58.97 -2.57
C GLY A 74 15.62 -60.16 -2.36
N MET A 75 15.03 -60.54 -3.42
CA MET A 75 14.64 -61.91 -3.84
C MET A 75 13.39 -62.61 -3.32
N LYS A 76 12.44 -62.70 -4.24
CA LYS A 76 11.79 -63.87 -4.86
C LYS A 76 10.83 -64.75 -4.08
N SER A 77 9.67 -64.80 -4.70
CA SER A 77 8.92 -65.99 -5.17
C SER A 77 8.01 -66.76 -4.17
N GLY A 78 6.77 -66.94 -4.58
CA GLY A 78 5.86 -67.89 -4.02
C GLY A 78 4.44 -67.80 -4.62
N LYS A 79 4.24 -68.45 -5.76
CA LYS A 79 2.91 -68.76 -6.32
C LYS A 79 2.17 -69.74 -5.43
N ALA A 80 0.91 -69.51 -5.10
CA ALA A 80 -0.04 -70.55 -4.73
C ALA A 80 -1.45 -70.19 -5.23
N LYS A 81 -1.85 -70.90 -6.13
CA LYS A 81 -3.01 -71.65 -6.58
C LYS A 81 -4.38 -71.22 -6.06
N LYS A 82 -5.22 -71.01 -7.08
CA LYS A 82 -6.69 -71.01 -7.08
C LYS A 82 -7.29 -72.16 -6.32
N ALA A 83 -8.33 -71.85 -5.52
CA ALA A 83 -9.32 -72.84 -5.14
C ALA A 83 -10.69 -72.48 -5.68
N ALA A 84 -11.40 -73.49 -6.20
CA ALA A 84 -12.61 -73.45 -7.00
C ALA A 84 -13.87 -73.20 -6.17
N LYS A 85 -14.86 -72.54 -6.76
CA LYS A 85 -16.25 -72.39 -6.32
C LYS A 85 -17.00 -73.77 -6.45
N PRO A 86 -17.86 -74.15 -5.50
CA PRO A 86 -18.83 -75.23 -5.70
C PRO A 86 -20.12 -74.73 -6.37
N PRO A 87 -20.92 -75.63 -7.02
CA PRO A 87 -21.95 -75.28 -7.98
C PRO A 87 -23.29 -74.91 -7.33
N LYS A 88 -24.04 -74.06 -8.03
CA LYS A 88 -25.41 -73.62 -7.71
C LYS A 88 -26.42 -74.79 -7.82
N ALA A 89 -27.18 -75.06 -6.75
CA ALA A 89 -28.37 -75.86 -6.80
C ALA A 89 -29.55 -75.10 -7.44
N LYS A 90 -30.19 -75.77 -8.41
CA LYS A 90 -31.46 -75.32 -9.02
C LYS A 90 -32.60 -75.53 -8.00
N ARG A 91 -33.35 -74.44 -7.78
CA ARG A 91 -34.62 -74.53 -7.01
C ARG A 91 -35.77 -74.21 -7.96
N THR A 92 -36.69 -75.15 -8.02
CA THR A 92 -37.91 -75.17 -8.82
C THR A 92 -38.91 -74.08 -8.45
N ARG A 93 -39.52 -73.51 -9.47
CA ARG A 93 -40.62 -72.51 -9.45
C ARG A 93 -41.89 -73.14 -8.92
N LYS A 94 -42.58 -72.48 -7.96
CA LYS A 94 -44.01 -72.59 -7.75
C LYS A 94 -44.73 -71.33 -8.18
N PRO A 95 -45.96 -71.45 -8.74
CA PRO A 95 -46.64 -70.28 -9.35
C PRO A 95 -47.55 -69.55 -8.34
N GLY A 96 -47.55 -68.21 -8.51
CA GLY A 96 -48.69 -67.36 -8.39
C GLY A 96 -49.18 -66.86 -7.05
N THR A 97 -48.93 -65.63 -6.76
CA THR A 97 -49.97 -64.69 -6.27
C THR A 97 -49.53 -63.25 -6.74
N ALA A 98 -50.51 -62.48 -7.28
CA ALA A 98 -50.32 -61.16 -7.76
C ALA A 98 -49.89 -60.21 -6.64
N GLU A 99 -48.69 -59.63 -6.73
CA GLU A 99 -48.27 -58.47 -5.92
C GLU A 99 -48.67 -57.18 -6.64
N GLU A 100 -49.30 -56.31 -5.85
CA GLU A 100 -49.62 -54.91 -6.21
C GLU A 100 -48.33 -54.13 -6.60
N PRO A 101 -48.40 -53.12 -7.48
CA PRO A 101 -47.24 -52.37 -7.89
C PRO A 101 -46.69 -51.57 -6.72
N GLY A 102 -45.51 -52.01 -6.21
CA GLY A 102 -44.75 -51.28 -5.21
C GLY A 102 -44.44 -49.88 -5.69
N GLU A 103 -44.79 -48.91 -4.88
CA GLU A 103 -44.37 -47.52 -5.04
C GLU A 103 -42.89 -47.42 -5.37
N ALA A 104 -42.57 -46.94 -6.55
CA ALA A 104 -41.22 -46.54 -6.93
C ALA A 104 -40.73 -45.51 -5.90
N ARG A 105 -39.74 -45.85 -5.09
CA ARG A 105 -39.01 -44.87 -4.31
C ARG A 105 -38.48 -43.82 -5.30
N GLU A 106 -39.16 -42.67 -5.36
CA GLU A 106 -38.68 -41.48 -6.04
C GLU A 106 -37.31 -41.15 -5.47
N SER A 107 -36.32 -41.18 -6.31
CA SER A 107 -35.01 -40.58 -6.03
C SER A 107 -35.23 -39.13 -5.61
N PRO A 108 -34.57 -38.63 -4.54
CA PRO A 108 -34.74 -37.23 -4.18
C PRO A 108 -34.49 -36.34 -5.38
N PRO A 109 -35.36 -35.33 -5.65
CA PRO A 109 -35.28 -34.50 -6.82
C PRO A 109 -33.87 -33.89 -6.90
N ARG A 110 -33.19 -34.08 -8.02
CA ARG A 110 -31.94 -33.39 -8.30
C ARG A 110 -32.22 -31.89 -8.15
N PRO A 111 -31.37 -31.14 -7.42
CA PRO A 111 -31.57 -29.69 -7.35
C PRO A 111 -31.62 -29.13 -8.79
N SER A 112 -32.80 -28.69 -9.20
CA SER A 112 -33.01 -28.06 -10.49
C SER A 112 -32.15 -26.79 -10.53
N LEU A 113 -31.35 -26.64 -11.58
CA LEU A 113 -30.66 -25.39 -11.85
C LEU A 113 -31.68 -24.25 -11.81
N PRO A 114 -31.41 -23.14 -11.11
CA PRO A 114 -32.36 -22.04 -11.01
C PRO A 114 -32.74 -21.57 -12.41
N ALA A 115 -34.05 -21.41 -12.67
CA ALA A 115 -34.53 -20.85 -13.92
C ALA A 115 -33.96 -19.43 -14.10
N PRO A 116 -33.66 -19.00 -15.33
CA PRO A 116 -33.09 -17.67 -15.58
C PRO A 116 -33.98 -16.58 -15.00
N MET A 117 -33.42 -15.81 -14.06
CA MET A 117 -34.08 -14.64 -13.49
C MET A 117 -33.95 -13.49 -14.49
N GLY A 118 -35.01 -12.74 -14.71
CA GLY A 118 -35.16 -11.67 -15.70
C GLY A 118 -33.88 -10.92 -16.08
N GLY A 119 -33.45 -11.13 -17.26
CA GLY A 119 -32.23 -10.87 -18.03
C GLY A 119 -31.34 -9.64 -17.78
N LEU A 120 -31.60 -8.78 -16.78
CA LEU A 120 -30.84 -7.53 -16.60
C LEU A 120 -30.06 -7.41 -15.29
N ARG A 121 -30.31 -8.24 -14.27
CA ARG A 121 -29.68 -8.10 -12.94
C ARG A 121 -28.19 -8.36 -12.99
N GLY A 122 -27.73 -9.33 -13.75
CA GLY A 122 -26.33 -9.63 -13.94
C GLY A 122 -25.57 -8.45 -14.55
N PRO A 123 -25.96 -7.97 -15.75
CA PRO A 123 -25.37 -6.79 -16.36
C PRO A 123 -25.42 -5.54 -15.47
N ILE A 124 -26.56 -5.27 -14.81
CA ILE A 124 -26.69 -4.13 -13.89
C ILE A 124 -25.71 -4.26 -12.71
N SER A 125 -25.58 -5.46 -12.12
CA SER A 125 -24.63 -5.70 -11.03
C SER A 125 -23.19 -5.48 -11.46
N PHE A 126 -22.83 -5.93 -12.67
CA PHE A 126 -21.49 -5.72 -13.23
C PHE A 126 -21.21 -4.24 -13.44
N VAL A 127 -22.10 -3.53 -14.15
CA VAL A 127 -21.96 -2.08 -14.39
C VAL A 127 -21.90 -1.31 -13.08
N PHE A 128 -22.73 -1.69 -12.09
CA PHE A 128 -22.73 -1.07 -10.77
C PHE A 128 -21.37 -1.25 -10.07
N LEU A 129 -20.79 -2.46 -10.02
CA LEU A 129 -19.49 -2.69 -9.39
C LEU A 129 -18.36 -1.94 -10.09
N VAL A 130 -18.34 -1.95 -11.44
CA VAL A 130 -17.33 -1.23 -12.22
C VAL A 130 -17.46 0.29 -12.02
N ALA A 131 -18.67 0.82 -12.11
CA ALA A 131 -18.91 2.26 -11.88
C ALA A 131 -18.55 2.68 -10.46
N LEU A 132 -18.87 1.84 -9.46
CA LEU A 132 -18.55 2.10 -8.07
C LEU A 132 -17.03 2.03 -7.82
N ALA A 133 -16.33 1.05 -8.40
CA ALA A 133 -14.88 0.95 -8.32
C ALA A 133 -14.20 2.16 -8.97
N TRP A 134 -14.67 2.59 -10.13
CA TRP A 134 -14.21 3.80 -10.79
C TRP A 134 -14.48 5.05 -9.96
N ALA A 135 -15.72 5.22 -9.46
CA ALA A 135 -16.11 6.35 -8.62
C ALA A 135 -15.34 6.37 -7.28
N SER A 136 -14.93 5.21 -6.74
CA SER A 136 -14.13 5.15 -5.52
C SER A 136 -12.73 5.74 -5.69
N GLY A 137 -12.23 5.82 -6.92
CA GLY A 137 -11.01 6.55 -7.28
C GLY A 137 -11.19 8.06 -7.42
N ALA A 138 -12.43 8.55 -7.54
CA ALA A 138 -12.70 9.96 -7.86
C ALA A 138 -12.20 10.95 -6.79
N ASN A 139 -12.19 10.57 -5.50
CA ASN A 139 -11.63 11.41 -4.43
C ASN A 139 -10.11 11.56 -4.48
N ARG A 140 -9.45 10.77 -5.34
CA ARG A 140 -8.02 10.85 -5.60
C ARG A 140 -7.74 11.38 -7.01
N ALA A 141 -8.80 11.84 -7.69
CA ALA A 141 -8.63 12.59 -8.93
C ALA A 141 -7.80 13.83 -8.61
N LEU A 142 -6.69 13.98 -9.32
CA LEU A 142 -5.82 15.12 -9.14
C LEU A 142 -6.56 16.40 -9.53
N PRO A 143 -6.37 17.49 -8.78
CA PRO A 143 -6.88 18.79 -9.18
C PRO A 143 -6.26 19.21 -10.52
N SER A 144 -6.99 19.99 -11.29
CA SER A 144 -6.45 20.57 -12.51
C SER A 144 -5.29 21.51 -12.16
N PRO A 145 -4.18 21.45 -12.89
CA PRO A 145 -3.09 22.41 -12.75
C PRO A 145 -3.61 23.86 -12.87
N VAL A 146 -3.17 24.71 -11.97
CA VAL A 146 -3.55 26.13 -11.93
C VAL A 146 -2.49 26.94 -12.64
N ALA A 147 -2.91 27.82 -13.55
CA ALA A 147 -2.05 28.67 -14.36
C ALA A 147 -1.31 29.73 -13.51
N GLU A 148 -0.20 30.24 -14.04
CA GLU A 148 0.59 31.30 -13.41
C GLU A 148 -0.21 32.57 -13.15
N SER A 149 -1.13 32.90 -14.04
CA SER A 149 -1.99 34.10 -13.97
C SER A 149 -3.12 34.00 -12.92
N ALA A 150 -3.19 32.92 -12.16
CA ALA A 150 -4.18 32.76 -11.10
C ALA A 150 -3.98 33.81 -10.00
N PRO A 151 -5.05 34.15 -9.24
CA PRO A 151 -4.95 35.12 -8.13
C PRO A 151 -3.82 34.78 -7.15
N ASP A 152 -3.20 35.81 -6.59
CA ASP A 152 -2.05 35.64 -5.70
C ASP A 152 -2.37 34.84 -4.43
N SER A 153 -3.61 34.81 -3.98
CA SER A 153 -4.04 34.03 -2.82
C SER A 153 -4.21 32.53 -3.10
N VAL A 154 -4.05 32.07 -4.35
CA VAL A 154 -4.22 30.69 -4.78
C VAL A 154 -2.86 30.07 -5.08
N PHE A 155 -2.66 28.83 -4.66
CA PHE A 155 -1.50 28.04 -5.07
C PHE A 155 -1.57 27.75 -6.57
N SER A 156 -0.49 27.98 -7.30
CA SER A 156 -0.38 27.69 -8.72
C SER A 156 0.76 26.70 -8.97
N SER A 157 0.41 25.52 -9.50
CA SER A 157 1.42 24.55 -9.93
C SER A 157 2.30 25.07 -11.06
N ALA A 158 1.80 26.02 -11.89
CA ALA A 158 2.64 26.61 -12.93
C ALA A 158 3.73 27.52 -12.34
N ARG A 159 3.43 28.29 -11.27
CA ARG A 159 4.45 29.08 -10.55
C ARG A 159 5.40 28.15 -9.77
N ALA A 160 4.86 27.14 -9.07
CA ALA A 160 5.68 26.18 -8.35
C ALA A 160 6.64 25.41 -9.27
N MET A 161 6.21 25.06 -10.50
CA MET A 161 7.07 24.37 -11.46
C MET A 161 8.32 25.18 -11.84
N GLN A 162 8.25 26.51 -11.86
CA GLN A 162 9.42 27.37 -12.09
C GLN A 162 10.49 27.18 -11.00
N HIS A 163 10.07 27.00 -9.75
CA HIS A 163 10.99 26.66 -8.65
C HIS A 163 11.60 25.27 -8.82
N VAL A 164 10.78 24.27 -9.22
CA VAL A 164 11.28 22.92 -9.52
C VAL A 164 12.34 22.97 -10.62
N GLU A 165 12.06 23.65 -11.72
CA GLU A 165 13.01 23.77 -12.86
C GLU A 165 14.31 24.47 -12.45
N ALA A 166 14.26 25.46 -11.57
CA ALA A 166 15.44 26.15 -11.07
C ALA A 166 16.30 25.26 -10.15
N ILE A 167 15.67 24.51 -9.23
CA ILE A 167 16.34 23.65 -8.26
C ILE A 167 16.86 22.38 -8.96
N ALA A 168 15.99 21.69 -9.68
CA ALA A 168 16.25 20.41 -10.33
C ALA A 168 16.76 20.53 -11.77
N SER A 169 17.44 21.65 -12.11
CA SER A 169 18.05 21.84 -13.44
C SER A 169 19.12 20.77 -13.73
N THR A 170 19.86 20.36 -12.71
CA THR A 170 20.87 19.30 -12.73
C THR A 170 20.87 18.55 -11.41
N ALA A 171 21.49 17.37 -11.37
CA ALA A 171 21.71 16.64 -10.11
C ALA A 171 22.48 17.51 -9.11
N HIS A 172 22.01 17.55 -7.88
CA HIS A 172 22.52 18.46 -6.85
C HIS A 172 22.73 17.74 -5.49
N PRO A 173 23.57 16.67 -5.46
CA PRO A 173 23.88 15.99 -4.21
C PRO A 173 24.62 16.93 -3.24
N PRO A 174 24.50 16.67 -1.91
CA PRO A 174 25.19 17.47 -0.89
C PRO A 174 26.66 17.68 -1.19
N GLY A 175 27.12 18.93 -1.04
CA GLY A 175 28.50 19.31 -1.28
C GLY A 175 28.89 19.60 -2.74
N SER A 176 27.97 19.39 -3.70
CA SER A 176 28.24 19.73 -5.10
C SER A 176 28.06 21.23 -5.39
N PRO A 177 28.70 21.80 -6.44
CA PRO A 177 28.44 23.17 -6.86
C PRO A 177 26.98 23.43 -7.27
N ALA A 178 26.28 22.41 -7.75
CA ALA A 178 24.84 22.50 -8.07
C ALA A 178 23.99 22.67 -6.80
N HIS A 179 24.35 21.95 -5.74
CA HIS A 179 23.70 22.06 -4.44
C HIS A 179 23.93 23.46 -3.82
N ASP A 180 25.13 24.02 -3.95
CA ASP A 180 25.40 25.40 -3.51
C ASP A 180 24.56 26.42 -4.29
N ARG A 181 24.32 26.20 -5.60
CA ARG A 181 23.44 27.04 -6.42
C ARG A 181 21.98 26.92 -5.98
N ALA A 182 21.50 25.70 -5.72
CA ALA A 182 20.16 25.47 -5.20
C ALA A 182 19.96 26.22 -3.89
N ARG A 183 20.86 26.10 -2.94
CA ARG A 183 20.81 26.83 -1.66
C ARG A 183 20.79 28.36 -1.86
N ALA A 184 21.65 28.89 -2.72
CA ALA A 184 21.69 30.32 -3.01
C ALA A 184 20.37 30.82 -3.65
N TYR A 185 19.77 30.02 -4.52
CA TYR A 185 18.44 30.26 -5.08
C TYR A 185 17.38 30.34 -3.99
N LEU A 186 17.33 29.36 -3.06
CA LEU A 186 16.36 29.32 -1.97
C LEU A 186 16.45 30.53 -1.06
N VAL A 187 17.67 30.92 -0.66
CA VAL A 187 17.91 32.13 0.13
C VAL A 187 17.40 33.37 -0.61
N THR A 188 17.61 33.44 -1.92
CA THR A 188 17.15 34.58 -2.75
C THR A 188 15.64 34.64 -2.83
N GLU A 189 14.97 33.49 -3.07
CA GLU A 189 13.52 33.42 -3.18
C GLU A 189 12.82 33.75 -1.84
N LEU A 190 13.34 33.25 -0.72
CA LEU A 190 12.81 33.59 0.61
C LEU A 190 12.94 35.09 0.90
N ARG A 191 14.05 35.74 0.47
CA ARG A 191 14.18 37.22 0.53
C ARG A 191 13.19 37.95 -0.37
N ARG A 192 12.94 37.44 -1.59
CA ARG A 192 11.91 38.01 -2.49
C ARG A 192 10.51 37.92 -1.87
N LEU A 193 10.27 36.90 -1.09
CA LEU A 193 9.04 36.75 -0.28
C LEU A 193 9.04 37.68 0.94
N GLY A 194 10.08 38.51 1.13
CA GLY A 194 10.19 39.48 2.26
C GLY A 194 10.39 38.76 3.59
N LEU A 195 10.99 37.57 3.58
CA LEU A 195 11.44 36.85 4.75
C LEU A 195 12.93 37.12 4.99
N GLU A 196 13.42 36.88 6.20
CA GLU A 196 14.83 36.98 6.55
C GLU A 196 15.43 35.58 6.69
N PRO A 197 15.93 34.96 5.61
CA PRO A 197 16.48 33.63 5.68
C PRO A 197 17.83 33.60 6.39
N SER A 198 18.03 32.56 7.16
CA SER A 198 19.32 32.19 7.78
C SER A 198 19.74 30.79 7.31
N VAL A 199 21.03 30.47 7.49
CA VAL A 199 21.57 29.15 7.16
C VAL A 199 22.20 28.56 8.41
N GLN A 200 21.60 27.49 8.92
CA GLN A 200 22.21 26.67 9.98
C GLN A 200 23.31 25.83 9.34
N THR A 201 24.55 26.04 9.74
CA THR A 201 25.69 25.24 9.28
C THR A 201 26.28 24.49 10.46
N THR A 202 26.21 23.14 10.42
CA THR A 202 26.75 22.28 11.46
C THR A 202 27.15 20.93 10.89
N THR A 203 27.94 20.13 11.66
CA THR A 203 28.28 18.76 11.29
C THR A 203 27.32 17.81 12.00
N SER A 204 26.46 17.16 11.22
CA SER A 204 25.55 16.14 11.72
C SER A 204 26.11 14.75 11.52
N ILE A 205 25.92 13.88 12.53
CA ILE A 205 26.44 12.51 12.55
C ILE A 205 25.30 11.56 12.95
N VAL A 206 25.01 10.58 12.09
CA VAL A 206 24.00 9.56 12.35
C VAL A 206 24.62 8.18 12.24
N GLY A 207 24.42 7.34 13.27
CA GLY A 207 24.88 5.95 13.29
C GLY A 207 23.71 4.97 13.29
N ARG A 208 23.74 3.98 12.39
CA ARG A 208 22.86 2.81 12.43
C ARG A 208 23.71 1.53 12.39
N GLY A 209 23.76 0.82 13.52
CA GLY A 209 24.58 -0.40 13.64
C GLY A 209 26.07 -0.12 13.42
N THR A 210 26.66 -0.72 12.40
CA THR A 210 28.08 -0.54 12.04
C THR A 210 28.32 0.62 11.07
N PHE A 211 27.27 1.25 10.56
CA PHE A 211 27.38 2.34 9.59
C PHE A 211 27.23 3.69 10.30
N VAL A 212 28.17 4.59 10.06
CA VAL A 212 28.12 5.98 10.49
C VAL A 212 28.09 6.85 9.24
N ARG A 213 27.17 7.80 9.18
CA ARG A 213 27.10 8.83 8.16
C ARG A 213 27.32 10.18 8.82
N ALA A 214 28.13 11.01 8.22
CA ALA A 214 28.44 12.34 8.72
C ALA A 214 28.62 13.30 7.54
N ALA A 215 28.05 14.50 7.66
CA ALA A 215 28.28 15.57 6.71
C ALA A 215 28.12 16.93 7.39
N THR A 216 28.75 17.96 6.82
CA THR A 216 28.41 19.34 7.12
C THR A 216 27.15 19.71 6.37
N VAL A 217 26.04 19.85 7.10
CA VAL A 217 24.74 20.24 6.56
C VAL A 217 24.53 21.76 6.62
N ARG A 218 23.73 22.28 5.71
CA ARG A 218 23.43 23.71 5.56
C ARG A 218 21.93 23.93 5.36
N ASN A 219 21.15 23.73 6.43
CA ASN A 219 19.71 23.98 6.39
C ASN A 219 19.40 25.45 6.11
N VAL A 220 18.45 25.70 5.22
CA VAL A 220 17.94 27.05 4.96
C VAL A 220 16.66 27.27 5.77
N LEU A 221 16.64 28.32 6.58
CA LEU A 221 15.53 28.61 7.49
C LEU A 221 14.98 30.01 7.25
N ALA A 222 13.68 30.15 7.46
CA ALA A 222 13.05 31.46 7.54
C ALA A 222 11.86 31.39 8.51
N ARG A 223 11.53 32.54 9.13
CA ARG A 223 10.38 32.64 10.04
C ARG A 223 9.46 33.76 9.56
N MET A 224 8.19 33.45 9.40
CA MET A 224 7.14 34.41 9.19
C MET A 224 6.42 34.63 10.52
N PRO A 225 6.50 35.82 11.12
CA PRO A 225 5.88 36.07 12.41
C PRO A 225 4.36 36.04 12.31
N GLY A 226 3.72 35.45 13.30
CA GLY A 226 2.29 35.53 13.57
C GLY A 226 1.91 36.78 14.36
N THR A 227 0.65 36.88 14.72
CA THR A 227 0.11 38.01 15.51
C THR A 227 0.08 37.74 17.01
N ALA A 228 0.30 36.49 17.43
CA ALA A 228 0.36 36.10 18.84
C ALA A 228 1.68 35.38 19.17
N SER A 229 2.08 35.45 20.41
CA SER A 229 3.18 34.62 20.94
C SER A 229 2.64 33.24 21.29
N GLY A 230 3.25 32.17 20.79
CA GLY A 230 2.83 30.79 21.05
C GLY A 230 3.65 29.81 20.24
N PRO A 231 3.27 28.50 20.27
CA PRO A 231 3.92 27.51 19.45
C PRO A 231 3.78 27.80 17.96
N ALA A 232 4.83 27.50 17.19
CA ALA A 232 4.90 27.74 15.75
C ALA A 232 4.47 26.51 14.96
N VAL A 233 3.99 26.71 13.73
CA VAL A 233 3.87 25.65 12.72
C VAL A 233 5.18 25.61 11.92
N LEU A 234 5.83 24.44 11.87
CA LEU A 234 6.99 24.22 11.03
C LEU A 234 6.57 23.49 9.74
N VAL A 235 7.03 24.00 8.60
CA VAL A 235 6.89 23.30 7.32
C VAL A 235 8.26 22.94 6.77
N THR A 236 8.45 21.69 6.35
CA THR A 236 9.75 21.17 5.91
C THR A 236 9.66 20.36 4.63
N ALA A 237 10.74 20.43 3.85
CA ALA A 237 11.07 19.62 2.68
C ALA A 237 12.60 19.65 2.51
N HIS A 238 13.19 18.65 1.85
CA HIS A 238 14.64 18.66 1.63
C HIS A 238 15.01 19.22 0.26
N TYR A 239 16.17 19.88 0.18
CA TYR A 239 16.64 20.48 -1.06
C TYR A 239 17.88 19.81 -1.64
N ASP A 240 18.41 18.81 -0.97
CA ASP A 240 19.45 17.94 -1.53
C ASP A 240 18.83 16.84 -2.40
N GLY A 241 19.60 16.29 -3.30
CA GLY A 241 19.18 15.21 -4.17
C GLY A 241 20.27 14.17 -4.35
N ARG A 242 19.93 13.06 -4.99
CA ARG A 242 20.89 12.00 -5.31
C ARG A 242 21.78 12.34 -6.50
N GLY A 243 23.03 11.81 -6.49
CA GLY A 243 24.01 12.12 -7.52
C GLY A 243 23.61 11.76 -8.95
N ILE A 244 22.69 10.82 -9.12
CA ILE A 244 22.23 10.36 -10.45
C ILE A 244 20.88 10.98 -10.89
N ALA A 245 20.14 11.59 -9.96
CA ALA A 245 18.80 12.13 -10.19
C ALA A 245 18.83 13.66 -10.13
N LYS A 246 18.02 14.32 -10.96
CA LYS A 246 17.82 15.76 -10.84
C LYS A 246 17.01 16.14 -9.59
N GLY A 247 16.25 15.17 -8.99
CA GLY A 247 15.49 15.39 -7.78
C GLY A 247 14.28 16.31 -7.96
N ALA A 248 13.61 16.25 -9.11
CA ALA A 248 12.46 17.13 -9.39
C ALA A 248 11.24 16.74 -8.57
N GLY A 249 10.99 15.41 -8.43
CA GLY A 249 10.02 14.87 -7.50
C GLY A 249 10.57 14.95 -6.10
N ASP A 250 11.70 14.31 -5.86
CA ASP A 250 12.34 14.03 -4.59
C ASP A 250 13.58 14.93 -4.35
N ASP A 251 13.49 16.12 -3.65
CA ASP A 251 12.23 16.71 -3.21
C ASP A 251 12.13 18.20 -3.60
N ALA A 252 12.64 18.58 -4.80
CA ALA A 252 12.42 19.94 -5.30
C ALA A 252 10.91 20.29 -5.39
N SER A 253 10.04 19.28 -5.54
CA SER A 253 8.58 19.49 -5.54
C SER A 253 8.04 19.93 -4.19
N GLY A 254 8.52 19.37 -3.09
CA GLY A 254 8.17 19.80 -1.74
C GLY A 254 8.68 21.20 -1.43
N VAL A 255 9.94 21.47 -1.79
CA VAL A 255 10.52 22.82 -1.66
C VAL A 255 9.74 23.85 -2.46
N ALA A 256 9.42 23.58 -3.73
CA ALA A 256 8.61 24.45 -4.58
C ALA A 256 7.19 24.65 -4.02
N THR A 257 6.61 23.59 -3.44
CA THR A 257 5.32 23.67 -2.76
C THR A 257 5.40 24.63 -1.57
N ILE A 258 6.44 24.58 -0.77
CA ILE A 258 6.63 25.50 0.36
C ILE A 258 6.77 26.95 -0.13
N LEU A 259 7.65 27.21 -1.11
CA LEU A 259 7.88 28.58 -1.62
C LEU A 259 6.60 29.21 -2.18
N GLU A 260 5.87 28.49 -3.03
CA GLU A 260 4.63 29.00 -3.61
C GLU A 260 3.50 29.13 -2.57
N THR A 261 3.45 28.23 -1.58
CA THR A 261 2.51 28.34 -0.46
C THR A 261 2.81 29.57 0.39
N MET A 262 4.06 29.83 0.72
CA MET A 262 4.47 31.04 1.46
C MET A 262 4.11 32.31 0.69
N ARG A 263 4.31 32.33 -0.64
CA ARG A 263 3.87 33.42 -1.50
C ARG A 263 2.36 33.65 -1.37
N ALA A 264 1.55 32.58 -1.47
CA ALA A 264 0.10 32.68 -1.39
C ALA A 264 -0.41 33.09 0.00
N LEU A 265 0.25 32.67 1.08
CA LEU A 265 -0.09 33.07 2.44
C LEU A 265 0.11 34.55 2.70
N ARG A 266 1.17 35.14 2.16
CA ARG A 266 1.48 36.57 2.35
C ARG A 266 0.45 37.53 1.77
N THR A 267 -0.39 37.08 0.88
CA THR A 267 -1.49 37.88 0.30
C THR A 267 -2.78 37.83 1.12
N GLY A 268 -2.81 36.97 2.17
CA GLY A 268 -3.94 36.79 3.05
C GLY A 268 -3.89 37.64 4.32
N ALA A 269 -4.84 37.39 5.23
CA ALA A 269 -4.78 37.95 6.57
C ALA A 269 -3.57 37.35 7.33
N PRO A 270 -2.94 38.14 8.22
CA PRO A 270 -1.89 37.64 9.10
C PRO A 270 -2.35 36.40 9.88
N LEU A 271 -1.47 35.42 10.03
CA LEU A 271 -1.74 34.23 10.85
C LEU A 271 -1.57 34.53 12.33
N THR A 272 -2.18 33.73 13.18
CA THR A 272 -2.04 33.84 14.63
C THR A 272 -0.68 33.28 15.07
N ASN A 273 -0.33 32.08 14.56
CA ASN A 273 0.90 31.40 14.91
C ASN A 273 2.03 31.76 13.96
N ASP A 274 3.25 31.78 14.46
CA ASP A 274 4.43 31.86 13.61
C ASP A 274 4.51 30.67 12.66
N LEU A 275 5.03 30.89 11.45
CA LEU A 275 5.43 29.81 10.55
C LEU A 275 6.95 29.75 10.44
N ILE A 276 7.52 28.57 10.66
CA ILE A 276 8.92 28.25 10.44
C ILE A 276 9.02 27.47 9.15
N VAL A 277 9.76 28.00 8.18
CA VAL A 277 10.19 27.30 6.98
C VAL A 277 11.54 26.68 7.26
N LEU A 278 11.65 25.37 7.09
CA LEU A 278 12.89 24.62 7.19
C LEU A 278 13.11 23.83 5.90
N LEU A 279 14.10 24.23 5.12
CA LEU A 279 14.53 23.50 3.93
C LEU A 279 15.81 22.74 4.33
N THR A 280 15.70 21.45 4.48
CA THR A 280 16.75 20.60 5.06
C THR A 280 17.78 20.21 4.04
N ASP A 281 18.98 19.92 4.51
CA ASP A 281 20.14 19.45 3.76
C ASP A 281 20.56 18.04 4.21
N GLY A 282 20.86 17.17 3.27
CA GLY A 282 21.38 15.84 3.57
C GLY A 282 20.32 14.85 4.10
N GLU A 283 19.08 14.98 3.66
CA GLU A 283 18.03 13.97 3.87
C GLU A 283 18.47 12.64 3.28
N GLU A 284 18.93 12.65 2.03
CA GLU A 284 19.38 11.50 1.26
C GLU A 284 20.63 10.79 1.85
N LEU A 285 21.34 11.49 2.71
CA LEU A 285 22.44 10.95 3.49
C LEU A 285 21.99 10.35 4.84
N GLY A 286 20.70 10.44 5.20
CA GLY A 286 20.11 9.86 6.40
C GLY A 286 19.55 10.88 7.37
N LEU A 287 18.76 11.84 6.87
CA LEU A 287 18.02 12.86 7.64
C LEU A 287 18.95 13.80 8.43
N LEU A 288 20.15 14.04 7.90
CA LEU A 288 21.19 14.75 8.67
C LEU A 288 20.78 16.18 9.02
N GLY A 289 20.11 16.89 8.08
CA GLY A 289 19.64 18.26 8.29
C GLY A 289 18.50 18.37 9.28
N ALA A 290 17.50 17.51 9.17
CA ALA A 290 16.39 17.49 10.11
C ALA A 290 16.86 17.15 11.54
N ARG A 291 17.79 16.20 11.68
CA ARG A 291 18.41 15.89 13.00
C ARG A 291 19.20 17.06 13.55
N ALA A 292 20.02 17.71 12.72
CA ALA A 292 20.76 18.88 13.15
C ALA A 292 19.84 20.01 13.64
N PHE A 293 18.68 20.20 13.00
CA PHE A 293 17.69 21.17 13.46
C PHE A 293 17.09 20.75 14.81
N VAL A 294 16.66 19.51 14.94
CA VAL A 294 16.03 18.99 16.16
C VAL A 294 17.00 19.01 17.34
N ASP A 295 18.26 18.65 17.12
CA ASP A 295 19.24 18.51 18.20
C ASP A 295 19.86 19.84 18.64
N GLU A 296 19.96 20.84 17.73
CA GLU A 296 20.82 22.01 17.99
C GLU A 296 20.11 23.36 17.77
N HIS A 297 19.02 23.43 16.97
CA HIS A 297 18.47 24.73 16.60
C HIS A 297 17.49 25.27 17.66
N PRO A 298 17.68 26.50 18.19
CA PRO A 298 16.83 27.04 19.26
C PRO A 298 15.35 27.17 18.90
N TRP A 299 15.00 27.29 17.61
CA TRP A 299 13.59 27.34 17.20
C TRP A 299 12.87 26.00 17.36
N MET A 300 13.57 24.89 17.63
CA MET A 300 12.95 23.60 17.92
C MET A 300 12.05 23.67 19.16
N ASP A 301 12.40 24.49 20.14
CA ASP A 301 11.59 24.69 21.34
C ASP A 301 10.24 25.34 21.02
N ASP A 302 10.19 26.19 19.99
CA ASP A 302 8.97 26.87 19.55
C ASP A 302 8.05 25.98 18.72
N VAL A 303 8.53 24.86 18.15
CA VAL A 303 7.75 24.00 17.24
C VAL A 303 6.60 23.34 17.98
N GLY A 304 5.36 23.68 17.62
CA GLY A 304 4.14 23.06 18.12
C GLY A 304 3.56 21.99 17.18
N LEU A 305 3.72 22.18 15.87
CA LEU A 305 3.23 21.25 14.84
C LEU A 305 4.17 21.24 13.65
N VAL A 306 4.36 20.06 13.02
CA VAL A 306 5.18 19.89 11.83
C VAL A 306 4.32 19.50 10.63
N ILE A 307 4.56 20.11 9.48
CA ILE A 307 4.02 19.71 8.18
C ILE A 307 5.21 19.35 7.29
N SER A 308 5.38 18.07 7.03
CA SER A 308 6.43 17.55 6.16
C SER A 308 5.86 17.24 4.78
N ILE A 309 6.58 17.62 3.75
CA ILE A 309 6.20 17.40 2.35
C ILE A 309 7.31 16.60 1.71
N GLU A 310 6.94 15.52 1.05
CA GLU A 310 7.82 14.50 0.49
C GLU A 310 7.31 14.01 -0.85
N MET A 311 8.14 13.33 -1.61
CA MET A 311 7.74 12.72 -2.86
C MET A 311 8.42 11.37 -3.08
N ARG A 312 7.63 10.35 -3.47
CA ARG A 312 8.14 9.01 -3.79
C ARG A 312 7.87 8.63 -5.24
N GLY A 313 7.87 9.57 -6.12
CA GLY A 313 7.61 9.33 -7.54
C GLY A 313 7.39 10.63 -8.30
N GLY A 314 7.00 10.53 -9.56
CA GLY A 314 6.75 11.72 -10.41
C GLY A 314 5.29 12.10 -10.54
N GLY A 315 4.35 11.48 -9.78
CA GLY A 315 2.93 11.71 -10.00
C GLY A 315 2.00 11.07 -8.98
N GLY A 316 0.72 10.94 -9.33
CA GLY A 316 -0.31 10.37 -8.47
C GLY A 316 -0.80 11.31 -7.38
N PRO A 317 -1.73 10.86 -6.52
CA PRO A 317 -2.25 11.71 -5.45
C PRO A 317 -1.19 11.98 -4.37
N SER A 318 -1.21 13.20 -3.83
CA SER A 318 -0.58 13.52 -2.56
C SER A 318 -1.39 12.89 -1.43
N ILE A 319 -0.75 12.12 -0.58
CA ILE A 319 -1.40 11.37 0.50
C ILE A 319 -0.80 11.81 1.83
N MET A 320 -1.64 12.13 2.79
CA MET A 320 -1.23 12.21 4.18
C MET A 320 -1.11 10.78 4.71
N PHE A 321 0.13 10.29 4.80
CA PHE A 321 0.43 8.89 5.07
C PHE A 321 0.97 8.62 6.48
N GLU A 322 1.42 9.68 7.17
CA GLU A 322 2.01 9.56 8.50
C GLU A 322 1.63 10.75 9.39
N THR A 323 1.52 10.49 10.69
CA THR A 323 1.29 11.47 11.75
C THR A 323 2.23 11.18 12.93
N GLY A 324 2.31 12.09 13.90
CA GLY A 324 2.86 11.80 15.22
C GLY A 324 2.00 10.79 15.99
N ALA A 325 2.48 10.35 17.15
CA ALA A 325 1.69 9.54 18.07
C ALA A 325 0.64 10.42 18.79
N ASN A 326 -0.51 9.86 19.18
CA ASN A 326 -1.62 10.62 19.78
C ASN A 326 -2.19 11.70 18.85
N SER A 327 -2.35 11.39 17.59
CA SER A 327 -2.68 12.31 16.49
C SER A 327 -4.16 12.72 16.39
N GLY A 328 -5.00 12.34 17.35
CA GLY A 328 -6.46 12.52 17.24
C GLY A 328 -6.91 13.95 16.99
N TRP A 329 -6.33 14.92 17.67
CA TRP A 329 -6.62 16.34 17.45
C TRP A 329 -6.16 16.77 16.04
N VAL A 330 -4.92 16.45 15.66
CA VAL A 330 -4.34 16.87 14.38
C VAL A 330 -5.14 16.32 13.19
N VAL A 331 -5.55 15.05 13.24
CA VAL A 331 -6.37 14.43 12.20
C VAL A 331 -7.76 15.08 12.09
N GLN A 332 -8.38 15.45 13.23
CA GLN A 332 -9.65 16.17 13.21
C GLN A 332 -9.53 17.58 12.64
N GLN A 333 -8.43 18.28 12.93
CA GLN A 333 -8.14 19.59 12.35
C GLN A 333 -7.86 19.48 10.84
N TYR A 334 -7.08 18.49 10.42
CA TYR A 334 -6.82 18.23 9.00
C TYR A 334 -8.12 17.97 8.22
N LYS A 335 -9.03 17.17 8.79
CA LYS A 335 -10.36 16.95 8.20
C LYS A 335 -11.13 18.24 7.93
N GLN A 336 -10.97 19.25 8.78
CA GLN A 336 -11.65 20.55 8.65
C GLN A 336 -10.92 21.47 7.68
N ALA A 337 -9.58 21.35 7.61
CA ALA A 337 -8.73 22.21 6.80
C ALA A 337 -8.83 21.91 5.32
N ASP A 338 -8.79 20.64 4.94
CA ASP A 338 -8.60 20.19 3.57
C ASP A 338 -9.93 19.83 2.91
N PRO A 339 -10.28 20.49 1.77
CA PRO A 339 -11.50 20.17 1.04
C PRO A 339 -11.45 18.83 0.29
N TYR A 340 -10.23 18.30 0.03
CA TYR A 340 -10.01 17.06 -0.73
C TYR A 340 -9.03 16.10 -0.04
N PRO A 341 -9.21 15.79 1.25
CA PRO A 341 -8.24 15.03 2.01
C PRO A 341 -8.06 13.62 1.45
N VAL A 342 -6.83 13.24 1.18
CA VAL A 342 -6.45 11.86 0.85
C VAL A 342 -5.59 11.32 1.97
N ALA A 343 -6.20 10.49 2.82
CA ALA A 343 -5.53 9.94 4.01
C ALA A 343 -6.13 8.60 4.42
N THR A 344 -5.32 7.76 5.07
CA THR A 344 -5.80 6.52 5.66
C THR A 344 -4.88 6.07 6.79
N SER A 345 -5.46 5.73 7.94
CA SER A 345 -4.71 5.15 9.07
C SER A 345 -4.08 3.78 8.75
N LEU A 346 -4.52 3.12 7.66
CA LEU A 346 -3.83 1.94 7.12
C LEU A 346 -2.43 2.29 6.59
N ALA A 347 -2.28 3.43 5.89
CA ALA A 347 -0.97 3.87 5.40
C ALA A 347 -0.02 4.13 6.59
N PHE A 348 -0.48 4.80 7.64
CA PHE A 348 0.26 4.99 8.89
C PHE A 348 0.69 3.64 9.51
N GLU A 349 -0.23 2.66 9.60
CA GLU A 349 0.06 1.34 10.16
C GLU A 349 1.07 0.53 9.33
N ILE A 350 1.06 0.69 8.01
CA ILE A 350 2.04 0.07 7.11
C ILE A 350 3.38 0.79 7.25
N TYR A 351 3.39 2.11 7.10
CA TYR A 351 4.61 2.92 7.05
C TYR A 351 5.46 2.78 8.32
N ARG A 352 4.86 2.83 9.51
CA ARG A 352 5.59 2.68 10.79
C ARG A 352 6.27 1.32 10.98
N ARG A 353 5.98 0.32 10.09
CA ARG A 353 6.61 -1.01 10.07
C ARG A 353 7.62 -1.18 8.94
N MET A 354 7.71 -0.21 8.07
CA MET A 354 8.69 -0.19 6.99
C MET A 354 10.01 0.40 7.49
N PRO A 355 11.15 0.03 6.89
CA PRO A 355 12.45 0.60 7.25
C PRO A 355 12.70 1.98 6.63
N ASN A 356 11.66 2.66 6.18
CA ASN A 356 11.72 3.96 5.53
C ASN A 356 11.57 5.07 6.58
N ASP A 357 12.31 6.14 6.38
CA ASP A 357 12.29 7.36 7.19
C ASP A 357 12.14 8.57 6.27
N THR A 358 11.76 9.71 6.84
CA THR A 358 11.70 11.03 6.19
C THR A 358 12.14 12.10 7.19
N ASP A 359 12.25 13.34 6.75
CA ASP A 359 12.58 14.47 7.63
C ASP A 359 11.59 14.66 8.80
N PHE A 360 10.39 14.10 8.72
CA PHE A 360 9.47 14.10 9.85
C PHE A 360 9.89 13.16 10.99
N THR A 361 10.71 12.13 10.70
CA THR A 361 11.12 11.13 11.70
C THR A 361 11.84 11.73 12.92
N PRO A 362 12.86 12.63 12.79
CA PRO A 362 13.51 13.25 13.94
C PRO A 362 12.54 14.06 14.81
N PHE A 363 11.60 14.78 14.21
CA PHE A 363 10.58 15.54 14.95
C PHE A 363 9.63 14.63 15.73
N LYS A 364 9.21 13.53 15.12
CA LYS A 364 8.36 12.52 15.75
C LYS A 364 9.09 11.84 16.92
N GLU A 365 10.38 11.52 16.78
CA GLU A 365 11.23 10.97 17.84
C GLU A 365 11.38 11.97 19.01
N ALA A 366 11.39 13.27 18.72
CA ALA A 366 11.38 14.34 19.71
C ALA A 366 9.96 14.65 20.28
N GLY A 367 8.96 13.83 19.96
CA GLY A 367 7.60 13.96 20.49
C GLY A 367 6.74 15.03 19.83
N LYS A 368 7.16 15.61 18.68
CA LYS A 368 6.35 16.61 17.98
C LYS A 368 5.23 15.95 17.18
N GLN A 369 4.07 16.61 17.18
CA GLN A 369 2.93 16.26 16.33
C GLN A 369 3.12 16.80 14.91
N GLY A 370 2.48 16.16 13.94
CA GLY A 370 2.54 16.64 12.57
C GLY A 370 1.77 15.80 11.58
N LEU A 371 1.84 16.26 10.34
CA LEU A 371 1.28 15.63 9.14
C LEU A 371 2.41 15.47 8.12
N ASN A 372 2.56 14.27 7.58
CA ASN A 372 3.53 13.96 6.54
C ASN A 372 2.81 13.58 5.26
N PHE A 373 3.11 14.29 4.18
CA PHE A 373 2.48 14.13 2.87
C PHE A 373 3.47 13.59 1.85
N ALA A 374 3.03 12.65 0.99
CA ALA A 374 3.84 12.21 -0.14
C ALA A 374 3.00 11.95 -1.39
N GLY A 375 3.53 12.30 -2.55
CA GLY A 375 3.06 11.81 -3.84
C GLY A 375 3.69 10.45 -4.15
N ILE A 376 2.88 9.42 -4.38
CA ILE A 376 3.38 8.04 -4.48
C ILE A 376 3.26 7.39 -5.86
N GLY A 377 2.68 8.07 -6.83
CA GLY A 377 2.51 7.55 -8.18
C GLY A 377 3.73 7.76 -9.06
N ARG A 378 3.83 7.00 -10.15
CA ARG A 378 5.02 6.95 -11.03
C ARG A 378 6.30 6.58 -10.26
N ALA A 379 6.20 5.67 -9.32
CA ALA A 379 7.33 5.18 -8.52
C ALA A 379 8.60 4.80 -9.31
N PRO A 380 8.55 4.37 -10.60
CA PRO A 380 9.75 4.09 -11.38
C PRO A 380 10.71 5.26 -11.59
N VAL A 381 10.27 6.50 -11.41
CA VAL A 381 11.17 7.67 -11.54
C VAL A 381 11.95 7.95 -10.26
N TYR A 382 11.46 7.46 -9.11
CA TYR A 382 12.05 7.70 -7.79
C TYR A 382 13.49 7.18 -7.70
N HIS A 383 14.42 8.05 -7.29
CA HIS A 383 15.85 7.78 -7.20
C HIS A 383 16.50 7.32 -8.53
N GLN A 384 15.98 7.77 -9.66
CA GLN A 384 16.47 7.45 -10.99
C GLN A 384 16.77 8.71 -11.79
N VAL A 385 17.53 8.58 -12.87
CA VAL A 385 17.80 9.68 -13.83
C VAL A 385 16.52 10.30 -14.41
N TYR A 386 15.41 9.57 -14.32
CA TYR A 386 14.10 10.00 -14.78
C TYR A 386 13.36 10.91 -13.78
N ASP A 387 13.90 11.12 -12.56
CA ASP A 387 13.37 12.12 -11.64
C ASP A 387 13.79 13.51 -12.08
N SER A 388 13.04 14.04 -13.02
CA SER A 388 13.31 15.28 -13.73
C SER A 388 12.04 16.13 -13.87
N PRO A 389 12.14 17.47 -14.07
CA PRO A 389 10.97 18.33 -14.21
C PRO A 389 9.98 17.86 -15.27
N GLU A 390 10.46 17.30 -16.39
CA GLU A 390 9.64 16.80 -17.49
C GLU A 390 8.77 15.59 -17.07
N ASN A 391 9.20 14.83 -16.08
CA ASN A 391 8.50 13.66 -15.56
C ASN A 391 7.66 13.93 -14.32
N LEU A 392 7.73 15.13 -13.75
CA LEU A 392 6.89 15.54 -12.63
C LEU A 392 5.49 15.95 -13.13
N SER A 393 4.46 15.45 -12.48
CA SER A 393 3.07 15.80 -12.80
C SER A 393 2.67 17.16 -12.21
N PRO A 394 2.33 18.17 -13.03
CA PRO A 394 1.83 19.45 -12.52
C PRO A 394 0.56 19.31 -11.69
N ALA A 395 -0.28 18.31 -11.98
CA ALA A 395 -1.49 18.04 -11.21
C ALA A 395 -1.16 17.51 -9.80
N THR A 396 -0.11 16.69 -9.66
CA THR A 396 0.39 16.24 -8.36
C THR A 396 0.97 17.38 -7.56
N LEU A 397 1.78 18.24 -8.19
CA LEU A 397 2.31 19.46 -7.57
C LEU A 397 1.18 20.39 -7.12
N GLN A 398 0.11 20.52 -7.92
CA GLN A 398 -1.09 21.27 -7.52
C GLN A 398 -1.77 20.65 -6.30
N HIS A 399 -1.82 19.31 -6.21
CA HIS A 399 -2.43 18.61 -5.09
C HIS A 399 -1.61 18.81 -3.80
N HIS A 400 -0.28 18.65 -3.88
CA HIS A 400 0.62 18.97 -2.75
C HIS A 400 0.41 20.39 -2.26
N GLY A 401 0.43 21.37 -3.17
CA GLY A 401 0.24 22.77 -2.82
C GLY A 401 -1.14 23.07 -2.24
N SER A 402 -2.18 22.39 -2.71
CA SER A 402 -3.53 22.54 -2.15
C SER A 402 -3.59 22.06 -0.70
N HIS A 403 -2.97 20.91 -0.39
CA HIS A 403 -2.86 20.39 0.97
C HIS A 403 -2.02 21.32 1.87
N ALA A 404 -0.83 21.71 1.41
CA ALA A 404 0.07 22.56 2.17
C ALA A 404 -0.58 23.91 2.50
N LEU A 405 -1.19 24.57 1.50
CA LEU A 405 -1.84 25.87 1.70
C LEU A 405 -3.04 25.77 2.64
N ALA A 406 -3.88 24.72 2.49
CA ALA A 406 -5.02 24.49 3.35
C ALA A 406 -4.57 24.21 4.81
N ALA A 407 -3.59 23.33 4.99
CA ALA A 407 -3.06 22.99 6.30
C ALA A 407 -2.39 24.19 6.97
N LEU A 408 -1.50 24.91 6.28
CA LEU A 408 -0.80 26.07 6.87
C LEU A 408 -1.76 27.22 7.21
N ARG A 409 -2.79 27.46 6.40
CA ARG A 409 -3.85 28.44 6.74
C ARG A 409 -4.61 28.04 8.00
N HIS A 410 -4.98 26.79 8.11
CA HIS A 410 -5.77 26.29 9.22
C HIS A 410 -4.96 26.24 10.51
N PHE A 411 -3.81 25.57 10.49
CA PHE A 411 -2.97 25.43 11.67
C PHE A 411 -2.27 26.74 12.07
N GLY A 412 -2.02 27.63 11.11
CA GLY A 412 -1.56 28.97 11.40
C GLY A 412 -2.55 29.84 12.19
N MET A 413 -3.82 29.44 12.24
CA MET A 413 -4.88 30.11 13.02
C MET A 413 -5.35 29.29 14.22
N ALA A 414 -4.96 28.01 14.33
CA ALA A 414 -5.43 27.09 15.35
C ALA A 414 -4.70 27.30 16.70
N ASP A 415 -5.34 26.92 17.80
CA ASP A 415 -4.68 26.86 19.11
C ASP A 415 -3.80 25.59 19.16
N LEU A 416 -2.48 25.80 19.18
CA LEU A 416 -1.47 24.75 19.23
C LEU A 416 -1.01 24.40 20.65
N SER A 417 -1.66 24.90 21.69
CA SER A 417 -1.26 24.66 23.07
C SER A 417 -1.49 23.20 23.54
N ALA A 418 -2.39 22.47 22.86
CA ALA A 418 -2.71 21.08 23.18
C ALA A 418 -3.08 20.33 21.88
N VAL A 419 -2.06 19.81 21.19
CA VAL A 419 -2.23 19.14 19.87
C VAL A 419 -2.39 17.62 19.96
N ASP A 420 -2.31 17.04 21.16
CA ASP A 420 -2.45 15.61 21.40
C ASP A 420 -3.91 15.17 21.53
N GLY A 421 -4.17 13.93 21.18
CA GLY A 421 -5.46 13.26 21.36
C GLY A 421 -5.36 11.79 20.98
N PRO A 422 -6.21 10.89 21.52
CA PRO A 422 -6.14 9.47 21.20
C PRO A 422 -6.14 9.21 19.69
N ASP A 423 -5.25 8.34 19.22
CA ASP A 423 -5.16 7.99 17.81
C ASP A 423 -6.50 7.50 17.25
N PRO A 424 -7.00 8.08 16.15
CA PRO A 424 -8.25 7.69 15.54
C PRO A 424 -8.04 6.68 14.42
N VAL A 425 -9.09 6.00 14.04
CA VAL A 425 -9.19 5.38 12.70
C VAL A 425 -9.69 6.43 11.72
N TYR A 426 -9.03 6.55 10.58
CA TYR A 426 -9.44 7.48 9.54
C TYR A 426 -9.17 6.93 8.13
N PHE A 427 -10.00 7.30 7.19
CA PHE A 427 -9.85 6.99 5.76
C PHE A 427 -10.75 7.87 4.90
N SER A 428 -10.28 8.18 3.71
CA SER A 428 -11.04 8.98 2.74
C SER A 428 -12.05 8.12 2.00
N VAL A 429 -13.28 8.63 1.87
CA VAL A 429 -14.39 7.98 1.16
C VAL A 429 -14.96 8.98 0.14
N PRO A 430 -15.23 8.55 -1.11
CA PRO A 430 -15.87 9.40 -2.10
C PRO A 430 -17.13 10.07 -1.55
N VAL A 431 -17.28 11.36 -1.84
CA VAL A 431 -18.43 12.20 -1.43
C VAL A 431 -18.49 12.50 0.07
N LEU A 432 -18.06 11.58 0.95
CA LEU A 432 -18.09 11.77 2.40
C LEU A 432 -16.84 12.49 2.95
N GLY A 433 -15.78 12.60 2.14
CA GLY A 433 -14.50 13.15 2.58
C GLY A 433 -13.78 12.22 3.56
N LEU A 434 -13.09 12.78 4.55
CA LEU A 434 -12.37 12.02 5.56
C LEU A 434 -13.31 11.55 6.68
N VAL A 435 -13.50 10.22 6.75
CA VAL A 435 -14.20 9.56 7.86
C VAL A 435 -13.22 9.37 9.00
N VAL A 436 -13.59 9.80 10.21
CA VAL A 436 -12.75 9.70 11.43
C VAL A 436 -13.61 9.19 12.57
N TYR A 437 -13.12 8.18 13.30
CA TYR A 437 -13.78 7.66 14.49
C TYR A 437 -12.78 7.12 15.52
N PRO A 438 -13.15 7.04 16.82
CA PRO A 438 -12.26 6.57 17.88
C PRO A 438 -11.78 5.14 17.65
N ALA A 439 -10.51 4.85 17.95
CA ALA A 439 -9.89 3.53 17.73
C ALA A 439 -10.62 2.38 18.44
N TRP A 440 -11.26 2.61 19.60
CA TRP A 440 -11.99 1.54 20.31
C TRP A 440 -13.16 0.94 19.52
N TRP A 441 -13.70 1.68 18.52
CA TRP A 441 -14.75 1.15 17.63
C TRP A 441 -14.31 -0.07 16.82
N VAL A 442 -13.00 -0.26 16.59
CA VAL A 442 -12.51 -1.43 15.85
C VAL A 442 -12.87 -2.73 16.58
N TRP A 443 -12.83 -2.73 17.91
CA TRP A 443 -13.19 -3.90 18.72
C TRP A 443 -14.70 -4.16 18.69
N VAL A 444 -15.50 -3.11 18.75
CA VAL A 444 -16.97 -3.23 18.65
C VAL A 444 -17.36 -3.78 17.28
N LEU A 445 -16.79 -3.23 16.20
CA LEU A 445 -17.04 -3.71 14.84
C LEU A 445 -16.61 -5.16 14.66
N ALA A 446 -15.45 -5.56 15.19
CA ALA A 446 -14.99 -6.94 15.14
C ALA A 446 -15.97 -7.90 15.83
N VAL A 447 -16.43 -7.57 17.04
CA VAL A 447 -17.43 -8.36 17.76
C VAL A 447 -18.74 -8.45 16.98
N VAL A 448 -19.25 -7.33 16.46
CA VAL A 448 -20.46 -7.30 15.63
C VAL A 448 -20.32 -8.21 14.42
N CYS A 449 -19.18 -8.13 13.70
CA CYS A 449 -18.89 -8.98 12.54
C CYS A 449 -18.88 -10.47 12.90
N VAL A 450 -18.22 -10.86 14.00
CA VAL A 450 -18.18 -12.24 14.50
C VAL A 450 -19.60 -12.73 14.83
N VAL A 451 -20.36 -11.95 15.58
CA VAL A 451 -21.75 -12.30 15.97
C VAL A 451 -22.63 -12.47 14.72
N LEU A 452 -22.57 -11.52 13.78
CA LEU A 452 -23.35 -11.62 12.53
C LEU A 452 -22.94 -12.85 11.70
N TRP A 453 -21.67 -13.19 11.66
CA TRP A 453 -21.23 -14.40 10.98
C TRP A 453 -21.76 -15.68 11.68
N LEU A 454 -21.70 -15.76 13.01
CA LEU A 454 -22.30 -16.87 13.78
C LEU A 454 -23.82 -16.97 13.54
N VAL A 455 -24.54 -15.85 13.54
CA VAL A 455 -25.96 -15.79 13.20
C VAL A 455 -26.18 -16.29 11.77
N SER A 456 -25.35 -15.92 10.82
CA SER A 456 -25.45 -16.39 9.42
C SER A 456 -25.26 -17.92 9.34
N VAL A 457 -24.30 -18.49 10.08
CA VAL A 457 -24.13 -19.95 10.20
C VAL A 457 -25.40 -20.58 10.78
N ALA A 458 -25.94 -20.04 11.88
CA ALA A 458 -27.16 -20.55 12.53
C ALA A 458 -28.37 -20.51 11.57
N VAL A 459 -28.55 -19.41 10.83
CA VAL A 459 -29.67 -19.26 9.86
C VAL A 459 -29.54 -20.28 8.73
N VAL A 460 -28.34 -20.44 8.15
CA VAL A 460 -28.10 -21.44 7.09
C VAL A 460 -28.37 -22.85 7.62
N ARG A 461 -27.92 -23.16 8.84
CA ARG A 461 -28.15 -24.46 9.49
C ARG A 461 -29.65 -24.73 9.79
N ALA A 462 -30.35 -23.77 10.34
CA ALA A 462 -31.78 -23.84 10.62
C ALA A 462 -32.63 -24.06 9.37
N ARG A 463 -32.13 -23.66 8.20
CA ARG A 463 -32.77 -23.86 6.90
C ARG A 463 -32.29 -25.11 6.15
N GLY A 464 -31.70 -26.06 6.84
CA GLY A 464 -31.28 -27.34 6.28
C GLY A 464 -29.92 -27.33 5.57
N GLY A 465 -29.17 -26.25 5.67
CA GLY A 465 -27.78 -26.18 5.14
C GLY A 465 -26.89 -27.20 5.86
N ARG A 466 -25.90 -27.74 5.14
CA ARG A 466 -25.01 -28.80 5.59
C ARG A 466 -23.67 -28.25 6.03
N TRP A 467 -23.03 -28.88 7.05
CA TRP A 467 -21.65 -28.54 7.40
C TRP A 467 -20.68 -28.76 6.25
N ALA A 468 -20.89 -29.80 5.41
CA ALA A 468 -20.10 -30.05 4.22
C ALA A 468 -20.14 -28.86 3.22
N GLY A 469 -21.30 -28.19 3.11
CA GLY A 469 -21.42 -27.00 2.25
C GLY A 469 -20.68 -25.78 2.80
N LEU A 470 -20.72 -25.56 4.11
CA LEU A 470 -19.91 -24.53 4.78
C LEU A 470 -18.40 -24.80 4.59
N PHE A 471 -17.98 -26.05 4.78
CA PHE A 471 -16.59 -26.45 4.58
C PHE A 471 -16.16 -26.34 3.11
N ALA A 472 -17.04 -26.70 2.16
CA ALA A 472 -16.80 -26.50 0.74
C ALA A 472 -16.65 -25.00 0.39
N GLY A 473 -17.44 -24.12 1.03
CA GLY A 473 -17.28 -22.67 0.91
C GLY A 473 -15.92 -22.19 1.41
N LEU A 474 -15.48 -22.65 2.59
CA LEU A 474 -14.15 -22.37 3.12
C LEU A 474 -13.03 -22.81 2.16
N LEU A 475 -13.07 -24.06 1.68
CA LEU A 475 -12.07 -24.58 0.74
C LEU A 475 -12.11 -23.87 -0.60
N GLY A 476 -13.32 -23.50 -1.09
CA GLY A 476 -13.47 -22.70 -2.31
C GLY A 476 -12.84 -21.31 -2.16
N GLY A 477 -13.03 -20.68 -1.00
CA GLY A 477 -12.40 -19.41 -0.67
C GLY A 477 -10.88 -19.52 -0.61
N ALA A 478 -10.37 -20.55 0.11
CA ALA A 478 -8.93 -20.82 0.18
C ALA A 478 -8.30 -21.07 -1.19
N GLY A 479 -8.97 -21.88 -2.04
CA GLY A 479 -8.51 -22.16 -3.39
C GLY A 479 -8.52 -20.92 -4.29
N THR A 480 -9.51 -20.04 -4.15
CA THR A 480 -9.57 -18.76 -4.87
C THR A 480 -8.43 -17.84 -4.45
N ILE A 481 -8.16 -17.72 -3.14
CA ILE A 481 -7.04 -16.91 -2.63
C ILE A 481 -5.69 -17.47 -3.11
N ALA A 482 -5.46 -18.77 -2.92
CA ALA A 482 -4.21 -19.41 -3.33
C ALA A 482 -3.98 -19.28 -4.86
N GLY A 483 -5.02 -19.51 -5.66
CA GLY A 483 -4.93 -19.43 -7.12
C GLY A 483 -4.67 -18.00 -7.62
N ALA A 484 -5.35 -17.00 -7.06
CA ALA A 484 -5.13 -15.60 -7.45
C ALA A 484 -3.76 -15.07 -6.97
N ALA A 485 -3.32 -15.47 -5.75
CA ALA A 485 -1.98 -15.18 -5.26
C ALA A 485 -0.89 -15.79 -6.17
N ALA A 486 -1.08 -17.07 -6.55
CA ALA A 486 -0.18 -17.76 -7.48
C ALA A 486 -0.17 -17.09 -8.86
N ALA A 487 -1.34 -16.65 -9.37
CA ALA A 487 -1.42 -15.93 -10.64
C ALA A 487 -0.65 -14.60 -10.59
N GLY A 488 -0.80 -13.82 -9.50
CA GLY A 488 -0.05 -12.58 -9.32
C GLY A 488 1.46 -12.81 -9.24
N HIS A 489 1.89 -13.80 -8.47
CA HIS A 489 3.30 -14.20 -8.39
C HIS A 489 3.84 -14.66 -9.75
N PHE A 490 3.08 -15.49 -10.45
CA PHE A 490 3.45 -16.00 -11.79
C PHE A 490 3.60 -14.87 -12.79
N LEU A 491 2.67 -13.91 -12.82
CA LEU A 491 2.75 -12.74 -13.73
C LEU A 491 4.02 -11.93 -13.47
N PHE A 492 4.34 -11.67 -12.19
CA PHE A 492 5.59 -10.98 -11.83
C PHE A 492 6.81 -11.80 -12.27
N SER A 493 6.87 -13.09 -11.91
CA SER A 493 8.01 -13.96 -12.22
C SER A 493 8.23 -14.11 -13.72
N LEU A 494 7.15 -14.31 -14.49
CA LEU A 494 7.21 -14.40 -15.96
C LEU A 494 7.77 -13.11 -16.56
N ARG A 495 7.29 -11.97 -16.08
CA ARG A 495 7.71 -10.67 -16.59
C ARG A 495 9.16 -10.35 -16.22
N SER A 496 9.57 -10.63 -14.98
CA SER A 496 10.96 -10.45 -14.53
C SER A 496 11.94 -11.35 -15.28
N SER A 497 11.52 -12.58 -15.62
CA SER A 497 12.35 -13.49 -16.41
C SER A 497 12.47 -13.06 -17.88
N ALA A 498 11.39 -12.48 -18.45
CA ALA A 498 11.39 -12.00 -19.83
C ALA A 498 12.12 -10.65 -19.99
N HIS A 499 12.22 -9.86 -18.93
CA HIS A 499 12.77 -8.51 -18.92
C HIS A 499 13.61 -8.27 -17.66
N PRO A 500 14.78 -8.92 -17.52
CA PRO A 500 15.63 -8.78 -16.35
C PRO A 500 16.19 -7.35 -16.18
N GLU A 501 16.25 -6.56 -17.25
CA GLU A 501 16.67 -5.16 -17.26
C GLU A 501 15.83 -4.27 -16.31
N PHE A 502 14.56 -4.58 -16.10
CA PHE A 502 13.72 -3.86 -15.15
C PHE A 502 14.06 -4.13 -13.69
N GLY A 503 14.87 -5.16 -13.41
CA GLY A 503 15.38 -5.44 -12.07
C GLY A 503 16.29 -4.34 -11.53
N ALA A 504 16.92 -3.56 -12.41
CA ALA A 504 17.75 -2.41 -12.05
C ALA A 504 16.91 -1.19 -11.59
N LEU A 505 15.64 -1.12 -11.97
CA LEU A 505 14.76 -0.03 -11.55
C LEU A 505 14.28 -0.24 -10.12
N GLN A 506 14.25 0.84 -9.35
CA GLN A 506 13.71 0.79 -8.00
C GLN A 506 12.23 0.35 -8.05
N GLY A 507 11.87 -0.65 -7.22
CA GLY A 507 10.54 -1.24 -7.25
C GLY A 507 10.31 -2.25 -8.37
N SER A 508 11.28 -2.51 -9.27
CA SER A 508 11.13 -3.45 -10.40
C SER A 508 9.86 -3.21 -11.22
N ALA A 509 9.53 -1.93 -11.47
CA ALA A 509 8.34 -1.55 -12.20
C ALA A 509 8.50 -1.81 -13.69
N PHE A 510 7.45 -2.31 -14.33
CA PHE A 510 7.44 -2.63 -15.76
C PHE A 510 6.65 -1.59 -16.56
N HIS A 511 6.98 -1.47 -17.83
CA HIS A 511 6.19 -0.67 -18.73
C HIS A 511 4.74 -1.18 -18.82
N SER A 512 3.76 -0.27 -18.76
CA SER A 512 2.33 -0.58 -18.87
C SER A 512 1.77 -1.57 -17.83
N GLU A 513 2.29 -1.56 -16.60
CA GLU A 513 1.87 -2.45 -15.50
C GLU A 513 0.35 -2.51 -15.27
N GLY A 514 -0.38 -1.42 -15.51
CA GLY A 514 -1.82 -1.35 -15.32
C GLY A 514 -2.59 -2.46 -16.05
N TRP A 515 -2.14 -2.89 -17.23
CA TRP A 515 -2.76 -3.98 -17.95
C TRP A 515 -2.56 -5.35 -17.29
N TYR A 516 -1.41 -5.57 -16.65
CA TYR A 516 -1.16 -6.79 -15.88
C TYR A 516 -2.00 -6.82 -14.60
N VAL A 517 -2.10 -5.70 -13.89
CA VAL A 517 -2.97 -5.59 -12.71
C VAL A 517 -4.43 -5.77 -13.11
N LEU A 518 -4.89 -5.15 -14.18
CA LEU A 518 -6.24 -5.34 -14.70
C LEU A 518 -6.51 -6.81 -15.06
N SER A 519 -5.54 -7.48 -15.74
CA SER A 519 -5.66 -8.90 -16.06
C SER A 519 -5.71 -9.79 -14.81
N LEU A 520 -4.96 -9.44 -13.75
CA LEU A 520 -5.00 -10.12 -12.46
C LEU A 520 -6.37 -9.95 -11.78
N VAL A 521 -6.96 -8.75 -11.84
CA VAL A 521 -8.32 -8.51 -11.33
C VAL A 521 -9.32 -9.40 -12.04
N PHE A 522 -9.32 -9.41 -13.39
CA PHE A 522 -10.22 -10.28 -14.16
C PHE A 522 -9.98 -11.75 -13.89
N ALA A 523 -8.73 -12.20 -13.82
CA ALA A 523 -8.38 -13.60 -13.56
C ALA A 523 -8.86 -14.03 -12.16
N GLY A 524 -8.69 -13.20 -11.13
CA GLY A 524 -9.11 -13.52 -9.76
C GLY A 524 -10.64 -13.59 -9.63
N PHE A 525 -11.38 -12.64 -10.21
CA PHE A 525 -12.84 -12.70 -10.22
C PHE A 525 -13.37 -13.88 -11.04
N LEU A 526 -12.77 -14.17 -12.19
CA LEU A 526 -13.10 -15.33 -13.02
C LEU A 526 -12.83 -16.64 -12.26
N LEU A 527 -11.67 -16.75 -11.60
CA LEU A 527 -11.33 -17.92 -10.79
C LEU A 527 -12.37 -18.14 -9.68
N GLY A 528 -12.74 -17.09 -8.95
CA GLY A 528 -13.80 -17.15 -7.95
C GLY A 528 -15.13 -17.62 -8.56
N ALA A 529 -15.55 -17.04 -9.69
CA ALA A 529 -16.76 -17.44 -10.38
C ALA A 529 -16.74 -18.91 -10.83
N LEU A 530 -15.59 -19.40 -11.33
CA LEU A 530 -15.43 -20.80 -11.76
C LEU A 530 -15.46 -21.77 -10.57
N VAL A 531 -14.67 -21.50 -9.51
CA VAL A 531 -14.60 -22.34 -8.30
C VAL A 531 -15.98 -22.46 -7.65
N PHE A 532 -16.60 -21.32 -7.34
CA PHE A 532 -17.90 -21.34 -6.70
C PHE A 532 -19.01 -21.80 -7.66
N GLY A 533 -18.89 -21.52 -8.95
CA GLY A 533 -19.79 -22.07 -9.96
C GLY A 533 -19.78 -23.59 -10.04
N ALA A 534 -18.62 -24.21 -9.88
CA ALA A 534 -18.50 -25.66 -9.79
C ALA A 534 -19.12 -26.18 -8.49
N LEU A 535 -18.85 -25.56 -7.36
CA LEU A 535 -19.38 -25.96 -6.05
C LEU A 535 -20.91 -25.80 -5.94
N ARG A 536 -21.50 -24.82 -6.64
CA ARG A 536 -22.95 -24.59 -6.70
C ARG A 536 -23.75 -25.77 -7.24
N ARG A 537 -23.09 -26.74 -7.90
CA ARG A 537 -23.73 -27.98 -8.38
C ARG A 537 -24.15 -28.91 -7.23
N TRP A 538 -23.51 -28.78 -6.06
CA TRP A 538 -23.70 -29.67 -4.90
C TRP A 538 -24.17 -28.95 -3.65
N PHE A 539 -23.94 -27.63 -3.56
CA PHE A 539 -24.15 -26.83 -2.37
C PHE A 539 -24.98 -25.58 -2.64
N THR A 540 -25.68 -25.12 -1.63
CA THR A 540 -26.51 -23.89 -1.73
C THR A 540 -25.64 -22.63 -1.70
N LEU A 541 -26.18 -21.52 -2.23
CA LEU A 541 -25.50 -20.23 -2.19
C LEU A 541 -25.22 -19.78 -0.75
N GLY A 542 -26.17 -19.99 0.18
CA GLY A 542 -26.00 -19.65 1.59
C GLY A 542 -24.87 -20.41 2.24
N GLU A 543 -24.76 -21.75 2.02
CA GLU A 543 -23.66 -22.57 2.53
C GLU A 543 -22.31 -22.04 2.05
N LEU A 544 -22.17 -21.83 0.75
CA LEU A 544 -20.92 -21.40 0.13
C LEU A 544 -20.53 -19.97 0.55
N SER A 545 -21.49 -19.04 0.58
CA SER A 545 -21.22 -17.64 0.97
C SER A 545 -20.77 -17.53 2.43
N VAL A 546 -21.49 -18.17 3.36
CA VAL A 546 -21.13 -18.13 4.78
C VAL A 546 -19.82 -18.88 5.07
N GLY A 547 -19.60 -20.01 4.39
CA GLY A 547 -18.37 -20.79 4.54
C GLY A 547 -17.13 -20.06 4.02
N SER A 548 -17.23 -19.39 2.86
CA SER A 548 -16.11 -18.64 2.27
C SER A 548 -15.69 -17.43 3.11
N LEU A 549 -16.60 -16.85 3.90
CA LEU A 549 -16.31 -15.72 4.77
C LEU A 549 -15.45 -16.09 6.00
N PHE A 550 -15.18 -17.36 6.26
CA PHE A 550 -14.34 -17.76 7.41
C PHE A 550 -12.91 -17.19 7.31
N ILE A 551 -12.29 -17.21 6.11
CA ILE A 551 -10.93 -16.70 5.93
C ILE A 551 -10.89 -15.17 6.07
N PRO A 552 -11.75 -14.40 5.40
CA PRO A 552 -11.84 -12.96 5.66
C PRO A 552 -12.13 -12.62 7.12
N LEU A 553 -12.97 -13.42 7.82
CA LEU A 553 -13.22 -13.27 9.26
C LEU A 553 -11.95 -13.44 10.08
N ALA A 554 -11.21 -14.52 9.85
CA ALA A 554 -9.94 -14.78 10.55
C ALA A 554 -8.92 -13.66 10.27
N GLY A 555 -8.80 -13.22 9.01
CA GLY A 555 -7.96 -12.09 8.62
C GLY A 555 -8.38 -10.77 9.29
N MET A 556 -9.68 -10.49 9.36
CA MET A 556 -10.23 -9.32 10.05
C MET A 556 -9.92 -9.33 11.56
N VAL A 557 -10.10 -10.47 12.22
CA VAL A 557 -9.79 -10.62 13.66
C VAL A 557 -8.28 -10.44 13.89
N ALA A 558 -7.45 -11.05 13.05
CA ALA A 558 -6.00 -10.89 13.12
C ALA A 558 -5.58 -9.42 12.89
N ALA A 559 -6.15 -8.76 11.89
CA ALA A 559 -5.88 -7.33 11.63
C ALA A 559 -6.31 -6.45 12.81
N THR A 560 -7.47 -6.73 13.43
CA THR A 560 -7.93 -6.00 14.62
C THR A 560 -6.93 -6.11 15.78
N ALA A 561 -6.30 -7.27 15.95
CA ALA A 561 -5.33 -7.50 17.02
C ALA A 561 -3.93 -6.92 16.70
N LEU A 562 -3.47 -7.01 15.44
CA LEU A 562 -2.10 -6.71 15.05
C LEU A 562 -1.92 -5.28 14.50
N ILE A 563 -2.94 -4.75 13.82
CA ILE A 563 -2.94 -3.43 13.15
C ILE A 563 -4.27 -2.72 13.36
N PRO A 564 -4.64 -2.40 14.61
CA PRO A 564 -5.98 -1.93 14.94
C PRO A 564 -6.43 -0.72 14.11
N LEU A 565 -5.56 0.27 13.90
CA LEU A 565 -5.91 1.45 13.10
C LEU A 565 -6.06 1.16 11.60
N GLY A 566 -5.48 0.04 11.11
CA GLY A 566 -5.65 -0.45 9.74
C GLY A 566 -6.76 -1.48 9.56
N ALA A 567 -7.33 -2.01 10.64
CA ALA A 567 -8.30 -3.12 10.60
C ALA A 567 -9.59 -2.76 9.82
N MET A 568 -9.93 -1.47 9.73
CA MET A 568 -11.12 -0.99 9.02
C MET A 568 -11.17 -1.48 7.56
N ILE A 569 -10.01 -1.73 6.93
CA ILE A 569 -9.93 -2.21 5.55
C ILE A 569 -10.56 -3.59 5.33
N LEU A 570 -10.67 -4.38 6.39
CA LEU A 570 -11.36 -5.67 6.38
C LEU A 570 -12.70 -5.62 7.11
N GLN A 571 -12.85 -4.79 8.15
CA GLN A 571 -14.05 -4.73 8.99
C GLN A 571 -15.29 -4.24 8.21
N TRP A 572 -15.21 -3.11 7.54
CA TRP A 572 -16.33 -2.57 6.77
C TRP A 572 -16.70 -3.45 5.57
N PRO A 573 -15.74 -3.92 4.73
CA PRO A 573 -16.02 -4.91 3.70
C PRO A 573 -16.65 -6.20 4.22
N PHE A 574 -16.14 -6.72 5.33
CA PHE A 574 -16.68 -7.94 5.94
C PHE A 574 -18.10 -7.73 6.48
N LEU A 575 -18.35 -6.59 7.13
CA LEU A 575 -19.70 -6.23 7.62
C LEU A 575 -20.71 -6.23 6.46
N GLY A 576 -20.38 -5.60 5.33
CA GLY A 576 -21.20 -5.65 4.13
C GLY A 576 -21.44 -7.08 3.67
N ALA A 577 -20.36 -7.86 3.50
CA ALA A 577 -20.45 -9.22 2.99
C ALA A 577 -21.27 -10.16 3.90
N VAL A 578 -21.12 -10.05 5.22
CA VAL A 578 -21.91 -10.90 6.16
C VAL A 578 -23.39 -10.52 6.18
N ILE A 579 -23.74 -9.25 6.01
CA ILE A 579 -25.13 -8.79 5.82
C ILE A 579 -25.70 -9.41 4.54
N GLY A 580 -24.94 -9.37 3.43
CA GLY A 580 -25.32 -9.99 2.17
C GLY A 580 -25.53 -11.50 2.29
N ALA A 581 -24.61 -12.21 2.97
CA ALA A 581 -24.70 -13.64 3.21
C ALA A 581 -25.91 -14.00 4.10
N LEU A 582 -26.17 -13.20 5.14
CA LEU A 582 -27.35 -13.34 5.99
C LEU A 582 -28.65 -13.14 5.20
N ALA A 583 -28.71 -12.13 4.32
CA ALA A 583 -29.86 -11.89 3.45
C ALA A 583 -30.11 -13.07 2.50
N VAL A 584 -29.06 -13.66 1.92
CA VAL A 584 -29.16 -14.89 1.12
C VAL A 584 -29.70 -16.04 1.97
N GLY A 585 -29.13 -16.30 3.14
CA GLY A 585 -29.58 -17.34 4.05
C GLY A 585 -31.05 -17.19 4.48
N TRP A 586 -31.49 -15.93 4.68
CA TRP A 586 -32.84 -15.65 5.20
C TRP A 586 -33.92 -15.57 4.11
N PHE A 587 -33.67 -14.88 3.00
CA PHE A 587 -34.70 -14.54 2.01
C PHE A 587 -34.66 -15.38 0.72
N THR A 588 -33.62 -16.21 0.49
CA THR A 588 -33.54 -17.04 -0.71
C THR A 588 -34.47 -18.24 -0.57
N LYS A 589 -35.46 -18.34 -1.46
CA LYS A 589 -36.40 -19.47 -1.55
C LYS A 589 -36.10 -20.26 -2.83
N GLU A 590 -36.14 -21.57 -2.76
CA GLU A 590 -35.93 -22.47 -3.91
C GLU A 590 -34.66 -22.17 -4.73
N GLY A 591 -33.60 -21.66 -4.06
CA GLY A 591 -32.35 -21.31 -4.72
C GLY A 591 -32.39 -20.03 -5.55
N ARG A 592 -33.46 -19.26 -5.51
CA ARG A 592 -33.65 -18.01 -6.28
C ARG A 592 -33.45 -16.77 -5.42
N VAL A 593 -32.65 -15.83 -5.91
CA VAL A 593 -32.45 -14.51 -5.30
C VAL A 593 -33.58 -13.58 -5.73
N GLY A 594 -34.44 -13.16 -4.80
CA GLY A 594 -35.53 -12.21 -5.05
C GLY A 594 -35.01 -10.77 -5.29
N SER A 595 -35.90 -9.85 -5.74
CA SER A 595 -35.51 -8.44 -6.02
C SER A 595 -34.98 -7.72 -4.78
N ILE A 596 -35.61 -7.92 -3.62
CA ILE A 596 -35.20 -7.29 -2.36
C ILE A 596 -33.82 -7.83 -1.95
N THR A 597 -33.62 -9.15 -2.01
CA THR A 597 -32.31 -9.74 -1.71
C THR A 597 -31.23 -9.21 -2.64
N TRP A 598 -31.51 -9.08 -3.94
CA TRP A 598 -30.58 -8.52 -4.91
C TRP A 598 -30.21 -7.06 -4.57
N LEU A 599 -31.17 -6.20 -4.21
CA LEU A 599 -30.88 -4.83 -3.76
C LEU A 599 -30.01 -4.81 -2.50
N ILE A 600 -30.27 -5.71 -1.54
CA ILE A 600 -29.42 -5.85 -0.34
C ILE A 600 -28.01 -6.27 -0.76
N LEU A 601 -27.86 -7.19 -1.72
CA LEU A 601 -26.54 -7.61 -2.21
C LEU A 601 -25.78 -6.47 -2.90
N LEU A 602 -26.44 -5.63 -3.68
CA LEU A 602 -25.82 -4.42 -4.24
C LEU A 602 -25.34 -3.49 -3.14
N ALA A 603 -26.17 -3.20 -2.15
CA ALA A 603 -25.80 -2.34 -1.02
C ALA A 603 -24.66 -2.97 -0.19
N SER A 604 -24.67 -4.28 0.03
CA SER A 604 -23.65 -5.01 0.79
C SER A 604 -22.28 -5.06 0.11
N ALA A 605 -22.23 -4.91 -1.21
CA ALA A 605 -20.99 -4.86 -1.98
C ALA A 605 -20.29 -3.48 -1.93
N VAL A 606 -21.03 -2.42 -1.53
CA VAL A 606 -20.49 -1.04 -1.50
C VAL A 606 -19.24 -0.93 -0.62
N PRO A 607 -19.23 -1.37 0.65
CA PRO A 607 -18.03 -1.21 1.49
C PRO A 607 -16.81 -1.94 0.93
N ALA A 608 -16.99 -3.16 0.39
CA ALA A 608 -15.90 -3.91 -0.20
C ALA A 608 -15.31 -3.19 -1.42
N THR A 609 -16.16 -2.70 -2.32
CA THR A 609 -15.70 -2.04 -3.54
C THR A 609 -15.07 -0.69 -3.24
N VAL A 610 -15.71 0.14 -2.40
CA VAL A 610 -15.23 1.50 -2.08
C VAL A 610 -13.91 1.48 -1.31
N MET A 611 -13.68 0.49 -0.47
CA MET A 611 -12.46 0.43 0.34
C MET A 611 -11.34 -0.37 -0.33
N LEU A 612 -11.63 -1.52 -0.95
CA LEU A 612 -10.58 -2.38 -1.46
C LEU A 612 -10.05 -1.96 -2.85
N ALA A 613 -10.89 -1.37 -3.71
CA ALA A 613 -10.41 -0.92 -5.02
C ALA A 613 -9.36 0.20 -4.91
N PRO A 614 -9.55 1.26 -4.07
CA PRO A 614 -8.51 2.24 -3.82
C PRO A 614 -7.23 1.68 -3.22
N VAL A 615 -7.35 0.72 -2.28
CA VAL A 615 -6.16 0.11 -1.66
C VAL A 615 -5.40 -0.74 -2.67
N LEU A 616 -6.10 -1.48 -3.54
CA LEU A 616 -5.46 -2.22 -4.63
C LEU A 616 -4.65 -1.30 -5.54
N GLU A 617 -5.22 -0.14 -5.90
CA GLU A 617 -4.54 0.87 -6.72
C GLU A 617 -3.34 1.48 -5.99
N LEU A 618 -3.50 1.88 -4.72
CA LEU A 618 -2.40 2.46 -3.93
C LEU A 618 -1.25 1.48 -3.74
N LEU A 619 -1.53 0.20 -3.43
CA LEU A 619 -0.51 -0.83 -3.29
C LEU A 619 0.21 -1.09 -4.62
N TRP A 620 -0.52 -1.09 -5.73
CA TRP A 620 0.09 -1.20 -7.05
C TRP A 620 0.97 0.03 -7.36
N LEU A 621 0.47 1.25 -7.17
CA LEU A 621 1.22 2.48 -7.46
C LEU A 621 2.49 2.61 -6.60
N SER A 622 2.47 2.12 -5.35
CA SER A 622 3.58 2.24 -4.41
C SER A 622 4.59 1.09 -4.48
N MET A 623 4.13 -0.13 -4.79
CA MET A 623 4.92 -1.36 -4.69
C MET A 623 5.05 -2.11 -6.02
N SER A 624 4.39 -1.62 -7.09
CA SER A 624 4.42 -2.22 -8.42
C SER A 624 3.91 -3.67 -8.44
N LEU A 625 4.02 -4.35 -9.57
CA LEU A 625 3.67 -5.77 -9.73
C LEU A 625 4.58 -6.70 -8.89
N ARG A 626 5.67 -6.20 -8.31
CA ARG A 626 6.50 -6.94 -7.35
C ARG A 626 5.67 -7.48 -6.17
N LEU A 627 4.62 -6.75 -5.76
CA LEU A 627 3.65 -7.21 -4.77
C LEU A 627 2.55 -8.11 -5.38
N GLY A 628 2.76 -8.71 -6.56
CA GLY A 628 1.74 -9.46 -7.32
C GLY A 628 1.03 -10.55 -6.51
N LEU A 629 1.76 -11.27 -5.63
CA LEU A 629 1.17 -12.22 -4.70
C LEU A 629 0.14 -11.55 -3.79
N GLY A 630 0.50 -10.43 -3.15
CA GLY A 630 -0.39 -9.67 -2.26
C GLY A 630 -1.57 -9.04 -2.99
N LEU A 631 -1.36 -8.51 -4.20
CA LEU A 631 -2.42 -7.99 -5.06
C LEU A 631 -3.42 -9.10 -5.43
N GLY A 632 -2.92 -10.32 -5.75
CA GLY A 632 -3.75 -11.49 -6.01
C GLY A 632 -4.62 -11.88 -4.79
N VAL A 633 -4.05 -11.87 -3.58
CA VAL A 633 -4.81 -12.10 -2.34
C VAL A 633 -5.91 -11.08 -2.18
N LEU A 634 -5.62 -9.79 -2.37
CA LEU A 634 -6.59 -8.71 -2.22
C LEU A 634 -7.72 -8.80 -3.26
N VAL A 635 -7.41 -9.15 -4.50
CA VAL A 635 -8.40 -9.40 -5.56
C VAL A 635 -9.30 -10.58 -5.19
N ALA A 636 -8.73 -11.70 -4.71
CA ALA A 636 -9.50 -12.85 -4.28
C ALA A 636 -10.41 -12.55 -3.07
N LEU A 637 -9.91 -11.80 -2.09
CA LEU A 637 -10.71 -11.31 -0.97
C LEU A 637 -11.89 -10.47 -1.46
N SER A 638 -11.65 -9.55 -2.41
CA SER A 638 -12.70 -8.74 -3.02
C SER A 638 -13.77 -9.60 -3.69
N ALA A 639 -13.37 -10.62 -4.46
CA ALA A 639 -14.29 -11.56 -5.11
C ALA A 639 -15.11 -12.37 -4.09
N ILE A 640 -14.50 -12.84 -3.00
CA ILE A 640 -15.18 -13.61 -1.94
C ILE A 640 -16.20 -12.73 -1.21
N LEU A 641 -15.86 -11.49 -0.89
CA LEU A 641 -16.73 -10.57 -0.15
C LEU A 641 -17.99 -10.17 -0.95
N VAL A 642 -17.92 -10.20 -2.29
CA VAL A 642 -19.07 -9.96 -3.16
C VAL A 642 -19.63 -11.24 -3.79
N LEU A 643 -19.26 -12.42 -3.32
CA LEU A 643 -19.60 -13.71 -3.91
C LEU A 643 -21.08 -13.91 -4.24
N PRO A 644 -22.06 -13.57 -3.36
CA PRO A 644 -23.46 -13.73 -3.71
C PRO A 644 -23.89 -12.93 -4.94
N LEU A 645 -23.29 -11.77 -5.15
CA LEU A 645 -23.56 -10.93 -6.31
C LEU A 645 -22.92 -11.51 -7.59
N LEU A 646 -21.72 -12.10 -7.47
CA LEU A 646 -21.09 -12.84 -8.58
C LEU A 646 -21.93 -14.05 -9.01
N ASP A 647 -22.57 -14.76 -8.07
CA ASP A 647 -23.50 -15.87 -8.41
C ASP A 647 -24.74 -15.36 -9.17
N VAL A 648 -25.27 -14.19 -8.82
CA VAL A 648 -26.36 -13.55 -9.58
C VAL A 648 -25.91 -13.19 -10.99
N MET A 649 -24.72 -12.63 -11.15
CA MET A 649 -24.16 -12.27 -12.46
C MET A 649 -23.98 -13.51 -13.37
N ARG A 650 -23.57 -14.63 -12.80
CA ARG A 650 -23.38 -15.89 -13.52
C ARG A 650 -24.70 -16.61 -13.86
N ALA A 651 -25.69 -16.52 -12.98
CA ALA A 651 -26.95 -17.28 -13.11
C ALA A 651 -27.87 -16.71 -14.22
N GLU A 652 -27.53 -15.59 -14.82
CA GLU A 652 -28.23 -15.00 -15.96
C GLU A 652 -27.41 -15.15 -17.26
N PRO A 653 -27.30 -16.35 -17.88
CA PRO A 653 -26.66 -16.47 -19.16
C PRO A 653 -27.57 -15.82 -20.21
N ASN A 654 -27.28 -14.61 -20.59
CA ASN A 654 -27.73 -14.10 -21.87
C ASN A 654 -27.14 -15.03 -22.95
N ARG A 655 -27.98 -15.51 -23.86
CA ARG A 655 -27.64 -16.40 -24.99
C ARG A 655 -26.57 -15.83 -25.93
N TRP A 656 -25.88 -14.77 -25.56
CA TRP A 656 -24.89 -14.05 -26.39
C TRP A 656 -23.43 -14.30 -25.98
N TRP A 657 -23.17 -15.15 -24.96
CA TRP A 657 -21.80 -15.39 -24.47
C TRP A 657 -21.40 -16.89 -24.51
N PHE A 658 -21.92 -17.66 -25.48
CA PHE A 658 -21.39 -18.97 -25.85
C PHE A 658 -21.18 -19.06 -27.34
#